data_a11262e6b182363babb2a4002b419387
#
_entry.id   a11262e6b182363babb2a4002b419387
#
_cell.length_a   1.000
_cell.length_b   1.000
_cell.length_c   1.000
_cell.angle_alpha   90.00
_cell.angle_beta   90.00
_cell.angle_gamma   90.00
#
_symmetry.space_group_name_H-M   'P 1'
#
loop_
_entity.id
_entity.type
_entity.pdbx_description
1 polymer ?
#
loop_
_entity_poly.entity_id
_entity_poly.type
_entity_poly.pdbx_seq_one_letter_code
_entity_poly.pdbx_strand_id
1 'polypeptide(L)'
;MFLLRIFLALIALLALNAEPSPAAQAGKNSTSACQLKSASGDIRHVIFLIFDNVHFLRDRANVPSDLEQMPNLLNFIRGNGTLLTNNHTVLISHTANGILTNLTGMYSDRHGQSVANSYRYFTSDGTTLSSTSFKYWTDLVDDTGTPPADPLPNMVNADSGKAKNAPAPWVPYTRAGCDFGAAAGVNIVLENTGTGPAGDITKVFGAGSPEFNEAVASNAAPANTAARSLAQTDFVGFAIHCGKGGGICAGNAQARPDLLPDEAGGYHGYLGLFGGKYVNPAITGGSAVVNNLNGDPITDPFDQPGFPGFDGLFASTTLAYIAQMQEAGIPVTFGYISDAHDQHGKAGEIHATRGPGEADYVEQLKNYDEAFGKFFDRLAAHGIDKSNTLFVFTVEEGDHFVGSEADDPNCNGVNTPCTYSLVGEVNGQLTGLLATQQGITTQFTVHADMAPTIYLDGNPLRTSSLARAFGRAVANLTADNPYTGQTDKLTAALADPVEMDLLHMVTADPQRTPTLTMFAHPDYFLFTGAQNCSSPCITVPTTPPTNTFAWNHGGIQPEIATIWLGLVGPGISNGGQDDNTWTDHTDVRPTMLSLLGLQDSYIHDGRVVIETIDDNVQPLRIRRHKEISKQLASVYKQINAPFGQLGLGSLKVSTAALASDTSEDAMYNVLSDKIHDWTDQRDEIAAEMKAILNGAVFYNTVFNEIRARQLIDQAQALLDEVSGCAADPTACAQAQIATQQ
;
A
#
# COMPACT_ATOMS: atom_id res chain seq x y z
N MET A 1 -6.28 23.05 -78.70
CA MET A 1 -6.68 21.80 -77.97
C MET A 1 -5.53 20.90 -77.60
N PHE A 2 -4.34 21.13 -78.06
CA PHE A 2 -3.16 20.30 -77.75
C PHE A 2 -2.34 20.83 -76.53
N LEU A 3 -2.41 22.11 -76.21
CA LEU A 3 -1.70 22.72 -75.09
C LEU A 3 -2.38 22.53 -73.71
N LEU A 4 -3.67 22.18 -73.71
CA LEU A 4 -4.44 21.98 -72.46
C LEU A 4 -4.24 20.56 -71.88
N ARG A 5 -3.81 19.60 -72.70
CA ARG A 5 -3.55 18.18 -72.28
C ARG A 5 -2.16 18.01 -71.67
N ILE A 6 -1.21 18.89 -71.99
CA ILE A 6 0.16 18.86 -71.43
C ILE A 6 0.15 19.45 -70.00
N PHE A 7 -0.72 20.44 -69.74
CA PHE A 7 -0.78 21.08 -68.41
C PHE A 7 -1.46 20.17 -67.33
N LEU A 8 -2.41 19.32 -67.74
CA LEU A 8 -3.04 18.33 -66.85
C LEU A 8 -2.16 17.13 -66.56
N ALA A 9 -1.24 16.76 -67.47
CA ALA A 9 -0.27 15.71 -67.22
C ALA A 9 0.87 16.14 -66.29
N LEU A 10 1.27 17.43 -66.28
CA LEU A 10 2.28 17.94 -65.40
C LEU A 10 1.76 18.12 -63.94
N ILE A 11 0.47 18.42 -63.74
CA ILE A 11 -0.13 18.50 -62.43
C ILE A 11 -0.33 17.11 -61.79
N ALA A 12 -0.57 16.08 -62.60
CA ALA A 12 -0.69 14.69 -62.12
C ALA A 12 0.68 14.07 -61.76
N LEU A 13 1.81 14.54 -62.37
CA LEU A 13 3.17 14.07 -62.02
C LEU A 13 3.74 14.79 -60.80
N LEU A 14 3.22 15.97 -60.40
CA LEU A 14 3.65 16.69 -59.19
C LEU A 14 2.92 16.22 -57.93
N ALA A 15 1.83 15.48 -58.06
CA ALA A 15 1.09 14.92 -56.92
C ALA A 15 1.57 13.52 -56.49
N LEU A 16 2.53 12.90 -57.23
CA LEU A 16 3.03 11.57 -56.93
C LEU A 16 4.43 11.53 -56.31
N ASN A 17 5.03 12.66 -56.03
CA ASN A 17 6.34 12.77 -55.34
C ASN A 17 6.28 13.63 -54.06
N ALA A 18 5.15 13.60 -53.35
CA ALA A 18 5.18 13.94 -51.94
C ALA A 18 5.66 12.66 -51.21
N GLU A 19 6.97 12.55 -51.06
CA GLU A 19 7.53 11.67 -50.02
C GLU A 19 6.84 12.04 -48.68
N PRO A 20 6.34 11.06 -47.92
CA PRO A 20 5.91 11.37 -46.58
C PRO A 20 7.08 12.00 -45.86
N SER A 21 6.92 13.23 -45.34
CA SER A 21 7.84 13.82 -44.38
C SER A 21 8.24 12.74 -43.40
N PRO A 22 9.54 12.51 -43.18
CA PRO A 22 9.94 11.62 -42.12
C PRO A 22 9.28 12.14 -40.86
N ALA A 23 8.33 11.38 -40.33
CA ALA A 23 7.90 11.54 -38.96
C ALA A 23 9.20 11.65 -38.19
N ALA A 24 9.36 12.75 -37.46
CA ALA A 24 10.53 13.02 -36.68
C ALA A 24 10.85 11.75 -35.92
N GLN A 25 11.95 11.07 -36.28
CA GLN A 25 12.52 10.03 -35.46
C GLN A 25 12.98 10.71 -34.19
N ALA A 26 12.05 10.80 -33.23
CA ALA A 26 12.40 11.10 -31.87
C ALA A 26 13.50 10.11 -31.49
N GLY A 27 14.63 10.65 -31.21
CA GLY A 27 15.79 10.13 -30.54
C GLY A 27 16.00 8.62 -30.56
N LYS A 28 16.59 8.10 -31.62
CA LYS A 28 17.38 6.88 -31.51
C LYS A 28 18.70 7.21 -30.83
N ASN A 29 18.94 6.44 -29.77
CA ASN A 29 20.20 6.25 -29.07
C ASN A 29 20.48 7.20 -27.88
N SER A 30 19.67 7.13 -26.83
CA SER A 30 20.29 6.79 -25.56
C SER A 30 20.13 5.27 -25.43
N THR A 31 21.16 4.50 -25.63
CA THR A 31 21.25 3.15 -25.03
C THR A 31 21.02 3.42 -23.57
N SER A 32 19.86 3.01 -23.05
CA SER A 32 19.50 3.13 -21.65
C SER A 32 20.72 2.65 -20.86
N ALA A 33 21.28 3.52 -20.01
CA ALA A 33 22.34 3.12 -19.09
C ALA A 33 21.83 2.10 -18.05
N CYS A 34 20.57 1.74 -18.13
CA CYS A 34 19.88 0.79 -17.30
C CYS A 34 20.50 -0.60 -17.41
N GLN A 35 21.01 -1.09 -16.31
CA GLN A 35 21.70 -2.37 -16.20
C GLN A 35 20.93 -3.32 -15.30
N LEU A 36 19.72 -3.68 -15.70
CA LEU A 36 19.03 -4.82 -15.09
C LEU A 36 19.82 -6.09 -15.41
N LYS A 37 20.15 -6.86 -14.38
CA LYS A 37 20.91 -8.09 -14.47
C LYS A 37 20.03 -9.29 -14.16
N SER A 38 18.88 -9.37 -14.85
CA SER A 38 17.96 -10.47 -14.60
C SER A 38 18.62 -11.82 -14.83
N ALA A 39 18.31 -12.79 -13.99
CA ALA A 39 18.86 -14.13 -14.10
C ALA A 39 18.46 -14.83 -15.41
N SER A 40 17.30 -14.50 -15.98
CA SER A 40 16.87 -14.93 -17.31
C SER A 40 17.63 -14.21 -18.44
N GLY A 41 18.15 -13.00 -18.19
CA GLY A 41 18.75 -12.13 -19.19
C GLY A 41 17.75 -11.35 -20.05
N ASP A 42 16.46 -11.57 -19.85
CA ASP A 42 15.42 -11.07 -20.76
C ASP A 42 14.63 -9.88 -20.23
N ILE A 43 14.59 -9.64 -18.90
CA ILE A 43 13.83 -8.53 -18.33
C ILE A 43 14.49 -7.20 -18.69
N ARG A 44 13.74 -6.34 -19.38
CA ARG A 44 14.13 -5.00 -19.79
C ARG A 44 13.20 -3.94 -19.24
N HIS A 45 11.99 -4.32 -18.89
CA HIS A 45 10.91 -3.47 -18.38
C HIS A 45 10.36 -4.05 -17.08
N VAL A 46 9.93 -3.16 -16.20
CA VAL A 46 9.24 -3.50 -14.96
C VAL A 46 8.00 -2.62 -14.85
N ILE A 47 6.86 -3.24 -14.68
CA ILE A 47 5.58 -2.58 -14.50
C ILE A 47 4.96 -3.12 -13.22
N PHE A 48 4.92 -2.29 -12.18
CA PHE A 48 4.28 -2.62 -10.93
C PHE A 48 2.99 -1.81 -10.79
N LEU A 49 1.87 -2.47 -10.69
CA LEU A 49 0.54 -1.87 -10.54
C LEU A 49 -0.08 -2.34 -9.24
N ILE A 50 -0.57 -1.39 -8.47
CA ILE A 50 -1.29 -1.63 -7.23
C ILE A 50 -2.69 -1.02 -7.32
N PHE A 51 -3.68 -1.80 -6.93
CA PHE A 51 -5.06 -1.35 -6.87
C PHE A 51 -5.43 -0.92 -5.46
N ASP A 52 -6.32 0.01 -5.39
CA ASP A 52 -7.15 0.27 -4.24
C ASP A 52 -8.34 -0.70 -4.31
N ASN A 53 -8.34 -1.67 -3.41
CA ASN A 53 -9.46 -2.55 -3.05
C ASN A 53 -10.14 -3.34 -4.19
N VAL A 54 -9.39 -3.94 -5.11
CA VAL A 54 -9.92 -4.91 -6.07
C VAL A 54 -9.84 -6.32 -5.50
N HIS A 55 -10.97 -6.92 -5.18
CA HIS A 55 -11.03 -8.20 -4.49
C HIS A 55 -10.87 -9.42 -5.39
N PHE A 56 -10.30 -10.49 -4.86
CA PHE A 56 -10.42 -11.84 -5.43
C PHE A 56 -11.31 -12.75 -4.57
N LEU A 57 -11.42 -12.50 -3.27
CA LEU A 57 -12.50 -13.09 -2.47
C LEU A 57 -13.83 -12.48 -2.87
N ARG A 58 -14.88 -13.31 -2.81
CA ARG A 58 -16.23 -12.86 -3.14
C ARG A 58 -16.93 -12.32 -1.91
N ASP A 59 -17.33 -11.07 -1.93
CA ASP A 59 -18.12 -10.43 -0.87
C ASP A 59 -19.49 -11.08 -0.70
N ARG A 60 -20.05 -11.59 -1.81
CA ARG A 60 -21.26 -12.41 -1.83
C ARG A 60 -21.03 -13.67 -2.66
N ALA A 61 -21.44 -14.81 -2.14
CA ALA A 61 -21.15 -16.11 -2.76
C ALA A 61 -21.68 -16.26 -4.20
N ASN A 62 -22.75 -15.56 -4.54
CA ASN A 62 -23.38 -15.59 -5.86
C ASN A 62 -23.00 -14.46 -6.78
N VAL A 63 -22.18 -13.50 -6.32
CA VAL A 63 -21.60 -12.41 -7.12
C VAL A 63 -20.15 -12.76 -7.41
N PRO A 64 -19.68 -12.72 -8.67
CA PRO A 64 -18.26 -12.88 -8.97
C PRO A 64 -17.43 -11.80 -8.27
N SER A 65 -16.24 -12.15 -7.82
CA SER A 65 -15.30 -11.15 -7.27
C SER A 65 -14.90 -10.13 -8.33
N ASP A 66 -14.31 -9.03 -7.89
CA ASP A 66 -13.88 -7.97 -8.79
C ASP A 66 -12.91 -8.45 -9.85
N LEU A 67 -11.88 -9.21 -9.42
CA LEU A 67 -10.90 -9.76 -10.35
C LEU A 67 -11.51 -10.81 -11.29
N GLU A 68 -12.53 -11.57 -10.87
CA GLU A 68 -13.29 -12.46 -11.75
C GLU A 68 -14.10 -11.67 -12.81
N GLN A 69 -14.46 -10.43 -12.54
CA GLN A 69 -15.12 -9.52 -13.46
C GLN A 69 -14.16 -8.78 -14.38
N MET A 70 -12.85 -8.99 -14.21
CA MET A 70 -11.76 -8.42 -15.01
C MET A 70 -11.01 -9.50 -15.81
N PRO A 71 -11.68 -10.17 -16.78
CA PRO A 71 -11.12 -11.33 -17.47
C PRO A 71 -9.87 -11.05 -18.32
N ASN A 72 -9.66 -9.83 -18.84
CA ASN A 72 -8.42 -9.48 -19.54
C ASN A 72 -7.23 -9.53 -18.59
N LEU A 73 -7.36 -8.95 -17.41
CA LEU A 73 -6.32 -8.96 -16.38
C LEU A 73 -6.14 -10.37 -15.78
N LEU A 74 -7.23 -10.99 -15.33
CA LEU A 74 -7.18 -12.30 -14.68
C LEU A 74 -6.59 -13.37 -15.60
N ASN A 75 -7.02 -13.43 -16.87
CA ASN A 75 -6.49 -14.39 -17.82
C ASN A 75 -5.06 -14.08 -18.23
N PHE A 76 -4.67 -12.81 -18.28
CA PHE A 76 -3.28 -12.43 -18.52
C PHE A 76 -2.36 -13.00 -17.43
N ILE A 77 -2.73 -12.85 -16.15
CA ILE A 77 -1.95 -13.36 -15.02
C ILE A 77 -1.94 -14.89 -15.03
N ARG A 78 -3.12 -15.55 -15.02
CA ARG A 78 -3.24 -17.01 -14.94
C ARG A 78 -2.69 -17.73 -16.18
N GLY A 79 -2.81 -17.13 -17.34
CA GLY A 79 -2.35 -17.73 -18.59
C GLY A 79 -0.87 -17.56 -18.88
N ASN A 80 -0.17 -16.67 -18.19
CA ASN A 80 1.20 -16.31 -18.52
C ASN A 80 2.14 -16.25 -17.29
N GLY A 81 1.64 -16.50 -16.09
CA GLY A 81 2.41 -16.39 -14.86
C GLY A 81 1.76 -17.11 -13.70
N THR A 82 1.82 -16.53 -12.52
CA THR A 82 1.25 -17.10 -11.29
C THR A 82 0.41 -16.07 -10.57
N LEU A 83 -0.83 -16.42 -10.23
CA LEU A 83 -1.71 -15.70 -9.31
C LEU A 83 -1.66 -16.39 -7.95
N LEU A 84 -1.13 -15.71 -6.95
CA LEU A 84 -1.15 -16.10 -5.54
C LEU A 84 -2.42 -15.53 -4.90
N THR A 85 -3.28 -16.38 -4.37
CA THR A 85 -4.56 -15.98 -3.76
C THR A 85 -4.54 -16.05 -2.24
N ASN A 86 -3.45 -16.56 -1.68
CA ASN A 86 -3.17 -16.58 -0.24
C ASN A 86 -2.10 -15.53 0.11
N ASN A 87 -2.25 -14.34 -0.46
CA ASN A 87 -1.43 -13.19 -0.14
C ASN A 87 -2.13 -12.36 0.94
N HIS A 88 -1.36 -11.71 1.81
CA HIS A 88 -1.90 -10.99 2.96
C HIS A 88 -1.42 -9.55 2.99
N THR A 89 -2.27 -8.67 3.48
CA THR A 89 -1.90 -7.31 3.83
C THR A 89 -1.10 -7.27 5.15
N VAL A 90 -0.95 -6.11 5.73
CA VAL A 90 -0.24 -5.89 7.01
C VAL A 90 -1.12 -5.11 7.98
N LEU A 91 -0.74 -5.00 9.25
CA LEU A 91 -1.46 -4.22 10.23
C LEU A 91 -0.85 -2.80 10.38
N ILE A 92 -1.64 -1.76 10.39
CA ILE A 92 -3.08 -1.74 10.05
C ILE A 92 -3.21 -1.68 8.53
N SER A 93 -4.17 -2.44 7.97
CA SER A 93 -4.40 -2.54 6.52
C SER A 93 -5.01 -1.24 5.99
N HIS A 94 -4.17 -0.40 5.41
CA HIS A 94 -4.54 0.90 4.86
C HIS A 94 -3.60 1.32 3.74
N THR A 95 -4.07 2.17 2.83
CA THR A 95 -3.38 2.66 1.63
C THR A 95 -1.89 2.96 1.88
N ALA A 96 -1.59 3.82 2.85
CA ALA A 96 -0.19 4.22 3.09
C ALA A 96 0.66 3.06 3.61
N ASN A 97 0.16 2.28 4.56
CA ASN A 97 0.89 1.15 5.11
C ASN A 97 1.06 0.04 4.07
N GLY A 98 -0.01 -0.32 3.36
CA GLY A 98 0.00 -1.34 2.31
C GLY A 98 0.99 -1.01 1.19
N ILE A 99 0.91 0.20 0.61
CA ILE A 99 1.81 0.64 -0.47
C ILE A 99 3.26 0.72 0.01
N LEU A 100 3.54 1.35 1.17
CA LEU A 100 4.89 1.47 1.69
C LEU A 100 5.52 0.11 1.98
N THR A 101 4.76 -0.84 2.51
CA THR A 101 5.22 -2.21 2.76
C THR A 101 5.57 -2.91 1.45
N ASN A 102 4.73 -2.81 0.43
CA ASN A 102 5.01 -3.36 -0.91
C ASN A 102 6.29 -2.76 -1.52
N LEU A 103 6.44 -1.45 -1.42
CA LEU A 103 7.54 -0.71 -2.03
C LEU A 103 8.87 -0.88 -1.30
N THR A 104 8.85 -1.14 0.01
CA THR A 104 10.06 -1.24 0.84
C THR A 104 10.42 -2.66 1.21
N GLY A 105 9.47 -3.59 1.23
CA GLY A 105 9.65 -4.94 1.74
C GLY A 105 9.83 -4.99 3.26
N MET A 106 9.35 -3.97 3.97
CA MET A 106 9.46 -3.82 5.42
C MET A 106 8.09 -3.68 6.06
N TYR A 107 7.93 -4.16 7.30
CA TYR A 107 6.76 -3.87 8.12
C TYR A 107 6.78 -2.44 8.67
N SER A 108 5.65 -2.03 9.22
CA SER A 108 5.40 -0.67 9.68
C SER A 108 6.31 -0.19 10.82
N ASP A 109 6.79 -1.08 11.67
CA ASP A 109 7.79 -0.78 12.70
C ASP A 109 9.09 -0.21 12.11
N ARG A 110 9.44 -0.60 10.88
CA ARG A 110 10.66 -0.21 10.19
C ARG A 110 10.48 0.93 9.22
N HIS A 111 9.36 1.02 8.48
CA HIS A 111 9.11 2.17 7.62
C HIS A 111 8.40 3.32 8.33
N GLY A 112 7.94 3.13 9.56
CA GLY A 112 7.44 4.18 10.43
C GLY A 112 5.97 4.56 10.25
N GLN A 113 5.24 3.93 9.35
CA GLN A 113 3.82 4.19 9.11
C GLN A 113 2.98 2.99 9.50
N SER A 114 2.43 2.99 10.72
CA SER A 114 1.70 1.86 11.28
C SER A 114 0.17 2.01 11.24
N VAL A 115 -0.34 3.07 10.63
CA VAL A 115 -1.76 3.38 10.55
C VAL A 115 -2.12 3.73 9.11
N ALA A 116 -3.21 4.45 8.92
CA ALA A 116 -3.75 4.91 7.66
C ALA A 116 -2.90 5.99 6.96
N ASN A 117 -3.53 6.76 6.09
CA ASN A 117 -2.95 7.90 5.38
C ASN A 117 -2.53 9.06 6.31
N SER A 118 -2.89 8.97 7.56
CA SER A 118 -2.43 9.85 8.63
C SER A 118 -2.17 9.05 9.89
N TYR A 119 -1.52 9.67 10.86
CA TYR A 119 -1.23 9.08 12.18
C TYR A 119 -1.34 10.13 13.26
N ARG A 120 -1.49 9.65 14.51
CA ARG A 120 -1.36 10.48 15.71
C ARG A 120 -0.08 10.19 16.47
N TYR A 121 0.33 11.12 17.29
CA TYR A 121 1.48 10.96 18.18
C TYR A 121 1.30 11.80 19.44
N PHE A 122 1.86 11.33 20.55
CA PHE A 122 1.91 12.08 21.79
C PHE A 122 2.93 13.22 21.72
N THR A 123 2.57 14.36 22.21
CA THR A 123 3.49 15.46 22.50
C THR A 123 4.14 15.26 23.89
N SER A 124 5.13 16.06 24.21
CA SER A 124 5.87 15.96 25.49
C SER A 124 5.02 16.22 26.73
N ASP A 125 3.88 16.89 26.58
CA ASP A 125 2.92 17.14 27.67
C ASP A 125 1.82 16.07 27.76
N GLY A 126 1.87 15.04 26.91
CA GLY A 126 0.91 13.93 26.90
C GLY A 126 -0.39 14.24 26.15
N THR A 127 -0.50 15.38 25.49
CA THR A 127 -1.56 15.62 24.50
C THR A 127 -1.19 14.97 23.17
N THR A 128 -2.07 15.03 22.17
CA THR A 128 -1.79 14.45 20.86
C THR A 128 -1.91 15.45 19.73
N LEU A 129 -1.11 15.25 18.70
CA LEU A 129 -1.23 15.88 17.40
C LEU A 129 -1.41 14.80 16.32
N SER A 130 -1.87 15.21 15.13
CA SER A 130 -1.94 14.37 13.96
C SER A 130 -1.00 14.87 12.87
N SER A 131 -0.50 13.96 12.05
CA SER A 131 0.29 14.27 10.86
C SER A 131 -0.13 13.33 9.73
N THR A 132 0.31 13.60 8.53
CA THR A 132 0.05 12.75 7.36
C THR A 132 1.28 11.96 6.97
N SER A 133 1.08 10.73 6.50
CA SER A 133 2.11 9.92 5.87
C SER A 133 2.41 10.36 4.43
N PHE A 134 1.50 11.08 3.81
CA PHE A 134 1.64 11.55 2.45
C PHE A 134 2.60 12.75 2.37
N LYS A 135 3.91 12.45 2.53
CA LYS A 135 4.98 13.41 2.35
C LYS A 135 6.05 12.80 1.47
N TYR A 136 6.58 13.59 0.54
CA TYR A 136 7.70 13.17 -0.28
C TYR A 136 8.94 12.87 0.59
N TRP A 137 9.79 11.93 0.16
CA TRP A 137 11.04 11.54 0.85
C TRP A 137 12.10 12.65 0.85
N THR A 138 11.74 13.85 1.21
CA THR A 138 12.64 15.00 1.30
C THR A 138 12.96 15.38 2.75
N ASP A 139 12.41 14.67 3.73
CA ASP A 139 12.70 14.94 5.13
C ASP A 139 14.16 14.59 5.45
N LEU A 140 14.78 15.42 6.29
CA LEU A 140 16.17 15.25 6.65
C LEU A 140 16.39 13.91 7.34
N VAL A 141 17.39 13.18 6.89
CA VAL A 141 17.95 12.04 7.59
C VAL A 141 19.07 12.50 8.48
N ASP A 142 19.40 11.71 9.47
CA ASP A 142 20.68 11.84 10.18
C ASP A 142 21.81 11.46 9.20
N ASP A 143 22.29 12.44 8.46
CA ASP A 143 23.41 12.32 7.53
C ASP A 143 24.71 12.34 8.33
N THR A 144 24.96 11.31 9.13
CA THR A 144 26.28 11.14 9.75
C THR A 144 27.30 10.60 8.79
N GLY A 145 26.91 10.30 7.54
CA GLY A 145 27.81 9.86 6.47
C GLY A 145 28.47 8.50 6.72
N THR A 146 28.07 7.76 7.74
CA THR A 146 28.64 6.47 8.12
C THR A 146 27.62 5.36 7.97
N PRO A 147 27.54 4.70 6.82
CA PRO A 147 26.67 3.53 6.67
C PRO A 147 27.18 2.35 7.51
N PRO A 148 26.32 1.58 8.12
CA PRO A 148 24.92 1.83 8.35
C PRO A 148 24.73 2.42 9.73
N ALA A 149 24.78 3.73 9.85
CA ALA A 149 24.53 4.39 11.13
C ALA A 149 23.11 4.09 11.66
N ASP A 150 22.21 3.73 10.77
CA ASP A 150 20.85 3.33 11.09
C ASP A 150 20.42 2.09 10.29
N PRO A 151 20.56 0.88 10.86
CA PRO A 151 20.17 -0.35 10.20
C PRO A 151 18.63 -0.49 10.07
N LEU A 152 17.86 0.33 10.75
CA LEU A 152 16.40 0.30 10.78
C LEU A 152 15.85 1.65 10.32
N PRO A 153 15.76 1.91 9.01
CA PRO A 153 15.19 3.15 8.51
C PRO A 153 13.71 3.26 8.92
N ASN A 154 13.33 4.45 9.34
CA ASN A 154 11.97 4.79 9.70
C ASN A 154 11.56 6.09 9.05
N MET A 155 10.26 6.27 8.78
CA MET A 155 9.76 7.56 8.33
C MET A 155 10.03 8.63 9.37
N VAL A 156 10.39 9.82 8.91
CA VAL A 156 10.60 10.96 9.78
C VAL A 156 9.24 11.44 10.30
N ASN A 157 9.17 11.61 11.61
CA ASN A 157 8.20 12.53 12.18
C ASN A 157 8.82 13.94 12.15
N ALA A 158 8.48 14.72 11.13
CA ALA A 158 9.01 16.08 10.95
C ALA A 158 8.69 16.99 12.14
N ASP A 159 7.55 16.76 12.80
CA ASP A 159 7.10 17.57 13.93
C ASP A 159 7.90 17.27 15.21
N SER A 160 8.46 16.09 15.35
CA SER A 160 9.30 15.74 16.49
C SER A 160 10.78 16.07 16.32
N GLY A 161 11.21 16.48 15.12
CA GLY A 161 12.60 16.74 14.80
C GLY A 161 13.49 15.48 14.80
N LYS A 162 12.90 14.29 14.74
CA LYS A 162 13.62 13.01 14.67
C LYS A 162 13.96 12.68 13.22
N ALA A 163 15.23 12.45 12.96
CA ALA A 163 15.77 12.33 11.61
C ALA A 163 15.98 10.87 11.23
N LYS A 164 14.89 10.14 10.95
CA LYS A 164 14.95 8.78 10.41
C LYS A 164 13.92 8.63 9.31
N ASN A 165 14.35 8.13 8.15
CA ASN A 165 13.49 7.96 6.99
C ASN A 165 13.36 6.50 6.59
N ALA A 166 12.22 6.17 6.00
CA ALA A 166 12.07 4.94 5.26
C ALA A 166 13.01 4.96 4.04
N PRO A 167 13.50 3.81 3.58
CA PRO A 167 14.27 3.73 2.35
C PRO A 167 13.41 4.13 1.14
N ALA A 168 14.01 4.89 0.24
CA ALA A 168 13.34 5.30 -0.98
C ALA A 168 13.28 4.14 -1.99
N PRO A 169 12.11 3.75 -2.49
CA PRO A 169 11.94 2.54 -3.27
C PRO A 169 12.59 2.56 -4.64
N TRP A 170 12.86 3.74 -5.23
CA TRP A 170 13.47 3.86 -6.56
C TRP A 170 15.00 3.69 -6.57
N VAL A 171 15.66 3.74 -5.42
CA VAL A 171 17.13 3.79 -5.32
C VAL A 171 17.85 2.61 -6.00
N PRO A 172 17.48 1.34 -5.83
CA PRO A 172 18.17 0.24 -6.52
C PRO A 172 18.11 0.35 -8.03
N TYR A 173 17.00 0.83 -8.56
CA TYR A 173 16.80 1.00 -10.00
C TYR A 173 17.61 2.17 -10.54
N THR A 174 17.54 3.33 -9.89
CA THR A 174 18.26 4.53 -10.35
C THR A 174 19.76 4.37 -10.20
N ARG A 175 20.24 3.67 -9.18
CA ARG A 175 21.67 3.27 -9.06
C ARG A 175 22.12 2.34 -10.19
N ALA A 176 21.24 1.47 -10.68
CA ALA A 176 21.49 0.62 -11.84
C ALA A 176 21.42 1.39 -13.18
N GLY A 177 21.18 2.70 -13.14
CA GLY A 177 21.06 3.57 -14.32
C GLY A 177 19.68 3.56 -14.96
N CYS A 178 18.67 3.00 -14.30
CA CYS A 178 17.31 2.93 -14.80
C CYS A 178 16.50 4.12 -14.28
N ASP A 179 15.81 4.83 -15.17
CA ASP A 179 14.80 5.79 -14.77
C ASP A 179 13.62 5.04 -14.14
N PHE A 180 13.04 5.65 -13.12
CA PHE A 180 11.88 5.13 -12.40
C PHE A 180 10.73 6.14 -12.51
N GLY A 181 9.65 5.76 -13.17
CA GLY A 181 8.46 6.60 -13.34
C GLY A 181 7.33 6.19 -12.41
N ALA A 182 6.57 7.15 -11.92
CA ALA A 182 5.44 6.92 -11.04
C ALA A 182 4.22 7.74 -11.44
N ALA A 183 3.06 7.07 -11.42
CA ALA A 183 1.72 7.66 -11.47
C ALA A 183 0.96 7.14 -10.25
N ALA A 184 1.03 7.85 -9.12
CA ALA A 184 0.68 7.25 -7.84
C ALA A 184 0.59 8.27 -6.71
N GLY A 185 0.54 7.75 -5.50
CA GLY A 185 0.67 8.43 -4.24
C GLY A 185 1.77 7.84 -3.36
N VAL A 186 1.67 8.09 -2.07
CA VAL A 186 2.44 7.49 -0.99
C VAL A 186 3.95 7.67 -1.12
N ASN A 187 4.38 8.93 -1.07
CA ASN A 187 5.78 9.35 -0.94
C ASN A 187 6.69 9.07 -2.15
N ILE A 188 6.23 8.46 -3.22
CA ILE A 188 7.02 8.27 -4.44
C ILE A 188 6.82 9.39 -5.47
N VAL A 189 5.89 10.30 -5.20
CA VAL A 189 5.59 11.52 -5.95
C VAL A 189 5.43 12.66 -4.96
N LEU A 190 5.28 13.90 -5.43
CA LEU A 190 4.80 14.97 -4.55
C LEU A 190 3.31 14.79 -4.29
N GLU A 191 2.92 14.93 -3.04
CA GLU A 191 1.56 14.64 -2.58
C GLU A 191 0.80 15.88 -2.14
N ASN A 192 1.52 16.96 -1.90
CA ASN A 192 0.90 18.19 -1.43
C ASN A 192 1.54 19.43 -2.08
N THR A 193 0.80 20.53 -2.02
CA THR A 193 1.25 21.83 -2.51
C THR A 193 1.74 22.73 -1.38
N GLY A 194 2.25 22.12 -0.30
CA GLY A 194 2.72 22.81 0.89
C GLY A 194 3.89 23.75 0.62
N THR A 195 3.77 25.00 1.07
CA THR A 195 4.78 26.06 0.94
C THR A 195 5.44 26.43 2.27
N GLY A 196 5.12 25.71 3.34
CA GLY A 196 5.86 25.78 4.60
C GLY A 196 7.26 25.16 4.49
N PRO A 197 8.12 25.32 5.51
CA PRO A 197 9.48 24.75 5.46
C PRO A 197 9.51 23.23 5.25
N ALA A 198 8.51 22.50 5.72
CA ALA A 198 8.35 21.08 5.55
C ALA A 198 7.46 20.69 4.36
N GLY A 199 6.98 21.64 3.58
CA GLY A 199 6.11 21.35 2.42
C GLY A 199 6.90 20.86 1.22
N ASP A 200 6.30 19.96 0.45
CA ASP A 200 6.92 19.32 -0.71
C ASP A 200 7.42 20.34 -1.75
N ILE A 201 6.61 21.33 -2.07
CA ILE A 201 6.98 22.37 -3.05
C ILE A 201 8.22 23.13 -2.58
N THR A 202 8.28 23.49 -1.30
CA THR A 202 9.44 24.21 -0.75
C THR A 202 10.70 23.37 -0.79
N LYS A 203 10.59 22.08 -0.45
CA LYS A 203 11.73 21.16 -0.41
C LYS A 203 12.28 20.89 -1.80
N VAL A 204 11.43 20.61 -2.76
CA VAL A 204 11.85 20.21 -4.12
C VAL A 204 12.23 21.39 -4.99
N PHE A 205 11.46 22.47 -4.99
CA PHE A 205 11.66 23.60 -5.90
C PHE A 205 12.34 24.80 -5.24
N GLY A 206 12.31 24.88 -3.92
CA GLY A 206 12.87 25.99 -3.15
C GLY A 206 11.90 27.16 -2.94
N ALA A 207 12.01 27.80 -1.78
CA ALA A 207 11.22 28.99 -1.46
C ALA A 207 11.49 30.11 -2.48
N GLY A 208 10.42 30.74 -2.97
CA GLY A 208 10.49 31.84 -3.94
C GLY A 208 10.71 31.42 -5.40
N SER A 209 10.77 30.12 -5.70
CA SER A 209 10.77 29.62 -7.08
C SER A 209 9.46 29.96 -7.81
N PRO A 210 9.40 29.87 -9.13
CA PRO A 210 8.14 30.01 -9.86
C PRO A 210 7.06 29.04 -9.37
N GLU A 211 7.45 27.79 -9.11
CA GLU A 211 6.58 26.72 -8.61
C GLU A 211 6.05 27.01 -7.21
N PHE A 212 6.92 27.52 -6.33
CA PHE A 212 6.53 27.98 -5.00
C PHE A 212 5.53 29.13 -5.09
N ASN A 213 5.78 30.13 -5.93
CA ASN A 213 4.88 31.28 -6.07
C ASN A 213 3.53 30.88 -6.66
N GLU A 214 3.49 29.92 -7.58
CA GLU A 214 2.27 29.33 -8.12
C GLU A 214 1.49 28.58 -7.02
N ALA A 215 2.17 27.75 -6.22
CA ALA A 215 1.54 27.06 -5.10
C ALA A 215 0.99 28.03 -4.04
N VAL A 216 1.70 29.11 -3.74
CA VAL A 216 1.18 30.16 -2.83
C VAL A 216 -0.09 30.78 -3.40
N ALA A 217 -0.10 31.14 -4.69
CA ALA A 217 -1.27 31.73 -5.32
C ALA A 217 -2.45 30.76 -5.39
N SER A 218 -2.19 29.50 -5.75
CA SER A 218 -3.18 28.44 -5.80
C SER A 218 -3.77 28.18 -4.42
N ASN A 219 -2.95 28.01 -3.39
CA ASN A 219 -3.40 27.77 -2.02
C ASN A 219 -4.20 28.94 -1.41
N ALA A 220 -4.02 30.18 -1.92
CA ALA A 220 -4.78 31.34 -1.51
C ALA A 220 -6.09 31.54 -2.31
N ALA A 221 -6.28 30.81 -3.40
CA ALA A 221 -7.48 30.93 -4.22
C ALA A 221 -8.73 30.32 -3.53
N PRO A 222 -9.94 30.77 -3.90
CA PRO A 222 -11.18 30.21 -3.35
C PRO A 222 -11.27 28.71 -3.58
N ALA A 223 -11.80 27.98 -2.61
CA ALA A 223 -12.07 26.55 -2.76
C ALA A 223 -12.97 26.25 -3.97
N ASN A 224 -12.84 25.06 -4.54
CA ASN A 224 -13.62 24.59 -5.70
C ASN A 224 -13.49 25.50 -6.94
N THR A 225 -12.28 25.99 -7.22
CA THR A 225 -11.97 26.76 -8.43
C THR A 225 -10.74 26.18 -9.13
N ALA A 226 -10.67 26.37 -10.46
CA ALA A 226 -9.50 25.99 -11.26
C ALA A 226 -8.19 26.62 -10.74
N ALA A 227 -8.25 27.86 -10.23
CA ALA A 227 -7.09 28.51 -9.63
C ALA A 227 -6.62 27.83 -8.33
N ARG A 228 -7.55 27.25 -7.54
CA ARG A 228 -7.24 26.51 -6.33
C ARG A 228 -6.60 25.16 -6.64
N SER A 229 -7.04 24.50 -7.70
CA SER A 229 -6.56 23.19 -8.14
C SER A 229 -5.18 23.27 -8.83
N LEU A 230 -4.84 24.39 -9.44
CA LEU A 230 -3.74 24.50 -10.41
C LEU A 230 -2.41 23.92 -9.94
N ALA A 231 -1.94 24.25 -8.75
CA ALA A 231 -0.66 23.75 -8.26
C ALA A 231 -0.69 22.23 -7.97
N GLN A 232 -1.84 21.70 -7.54
CA GLN A 232 -2.02 20.26 -7.39
C GLN A 232 -1.97 19.57 -8.75
N THR A 233 -2.69 20.08 -9.73
CA THR A 233 -2.71 19.58 -11.11
C THR A 233 -1.33 19.60 -11.75
N ASP A 234 -0.55 20.66 -11.51
CA ASP A 234 0.76 20.85 -12.10
C ASP A 234 1.87 20.00 -11.44
N PHE A 235 1.86 19.81 -10.11
CA PHE A 235 3.03 19.29 -9.38
C PHE A 235 2.83 17.99 -8.64
N VAL A 236 1.58 17.55 -8.40
CA VAL A 236 1.27 16.34 -7.60
C VAL A 236 1.11 15.11 -8.50
N GLY A 237 1.23 13.92 -7.95
CA GLY A 237 0.78 12.65 -8.49
C GLY A 237 1.67 11.98 -9.53
N PHE A 238 2.60 12.69 -10.15
CA PHE A 238 3.50 12.15 -11.18
C PHE A 238 4.95 12.49 -10.89
N ALA A 239 5.84 11.52 -11.05
CA ALA A 239 7.28 11.76 -10.92
C ALA A 239 8.11 10.85 -11.84
N ILE A 240 9.32 11.28 -12.15
CA ILE A 240 10.36 10.46 -12.75
C ILE A 240 11.64 10.67 -11.93
N HIS A 241 12.10 9.62 -11.26
CA HIS A 241 13.40 9.59 -10.59
C HIS A 241 14.44 9.09 -11.60
N CYS A 242 15.39 9.94 -11.96
CA CYS A 242 16.28 9.65 -13.07
C CYS A 242 17.46 8.78 -12.67
N GLY A 243 17.79 7.85 -13.54
CA GLY A 243 18.89 6.93 -13.39
C GLY A 243 20.26 7.61 -13.28
N LYS A 244 21.22 6.89 -12.73
CA LYS A 244 22.61 7.34 -12.61
C LYS A 244 23.15 7.81 -13.96
N GLY A 245 23.62 9.04 -14.02
CA GLY A 245 24.06 9.68 -15.26
C GLY A 245 23.03 10.61 -15.89
N GLY A 246 21.86 10.76 -15.26
CA GLY A 246 20.84 11.75 -15.58
C GLY A 246 19.63 11.20 -16.34
N GLY A 247 19.67 10.02 -16.95
CA GLY A 247 18.52 9.44 -17.65
C GLY A 247 17.77 10.43 -18.54
N ILE A 248 16.43 10.42 -18.49
CA ILE A 248 15.57 11.37 -19.22
C ILE A 248 15.69 12.81 -18.69
N CYS A 249 16.22 13.00 -17.48
CA CYS A 249 16.50 14.33 -16.91
C CYS A 249 17.72 15.00 -17.55
N ALA A 250 18.59 14.29 -18.25
CA ALA A 250 19.84 14.83 -18.75
C ALA A 250 19.60 16.02 -19.71
N GLY A 251 20.10 17.20 -19.34
CA GLY A 251 19.90 18.43 -20.12
C GLY A 251 18.51 19.04 -20.03
N ASN A 252 17.60 18.50 -19.23
CA ASN A 252 16.29 19.07 -18.99
C ASN A 252 16.38 20.19 -17.94
N ALA A 253 16.04 21.42 -18.34
CA ALA A 253 16.11 22.60 -17.46
C ALA A 253 15.10 22.54 -16.30
N GLN A 254 14.10 21.67 -16.38
CA GLN A 254 13.07 21.52 -15.35
C GLN A 254 13.41 20.42 -14.34
N ALA A 255 14.46 19.64 -14.60
CA ALA A 255 14.92 18.63 -13.64
C ALA A 255 15.40 19.30 -12.35
N ARG A 256 15.07 18.70 -11.23
CA ARG A 256 15.45 19.14 -9.89
C ARG A 256 16.33 18.08 -9.23
N PRO A 257 17.17 18.45 -8.27
CA PRO A 257 17.84 17.45 -7.45
C PRO A 257 16.81 16.51 -6.82
N ASP A 258 17.04 15.23 -6.98
CA ASP A 258 16.25 14.19 -6.29
C ASP A 258 16.77 14.10 -4.85
N LEU A 259 16.10 14.82 -3.98
CA LEU A 259 16.50 14.96 -2.58
C LEU A 259 16.02 13.73 -1.81
N LEU A 260 16.94 12.90 -1.45
CA LEU A 260 16.68 11.69 -0.69
C LEU A 260 17.33 11.72 0.67
N PRO A 261 16.74 10.95 1.59
CA PRO A 261 17.43 10.50 2.76
C PRO A 261 18.73 9.80 2.38
N ASP A 262 19.66 9.80 3.32
CA ASP A 262 20.94 9.16 3.11
C ASP A 262 20.76 7.64 3.12
N GLU A 263 20.73 7.11 1.94
CA GLU A 263 20.79 5.68 1.73
C GLU A 263 22.23 5.17 1.94
N ALA A 264 22.38 4.00 2.44
CA ALA A 264 23.71 3.37 2.55
C ALA A 264 24.39 3.33 1.18
N GLY A 265 25.58 3.93 1.07
CA GLY A 265 26.30 4.13 -0.18
C GLY A 265 26.00 5.44 -0.90
N GLY A 266 25.29 6.37 -0.28
CA GLY A 266 25.01 7.71 -0.73
C GLY A 266 24.04 7.80 -1.93
N TYR A 267 23.30 8.91 -2.03
CA TYR A 267 22.42 9.22 -3.15
C TYR A 267 22.59 10.70 -3.50
N HIS A 268 23.73 11.05 -4.12
CA HIS A 268 24.08 12.42 -4.44
C HIS A 268 24.14 12.64 -5.94
N GLY A 269 23.63 13.78 -6.40
CA GLY A 269 23.69 14.20 -7.80
C GLY A 269 22.68 13.51 -8.71
N TYR A 270 21.68 12.85 -8.15
CA TYR A 270 20.54 12.36 -8.91
C TYR A 270 19.53 13.48 -9.14
N LEU A 271 18.74 13.32 -10.19
CA LEU A 271 17.74 14.30 -10.62
C LEU A 271 16.37 13.63 -10.71
N GLY A 272 15.31 14.43 -10.61
CA GLY A 272 13.94 14.02 -10.85
C GLY A 272 13.14 15.08 -11.61
N LEU A 273 12.04 14.66 -12.20
CA LEU A 273 10.99 15.51 -12.76
C LEU A 273 9.72 15.27 -11.93
N PHE A 274 9.06 16.32 -11.49
CA PHE A 274 7.95 16.26 -10.56
C PHE A 274 6.73 17.00 -11.10
N GLY A 275 5.60 16.28 -11.12
CA GLY A 275 4.30 16.75 -11.56
C GLY A 275 4.07 16.74 -13.07
N GLY A 276 2.78 16.74 -13.47
CA GLY A 276 2.35 16.67 -14.86
C GLY A 276 2.96 17.77 -15.73
N LYS A 277 3.12 18.96 -15.18
CA LYS A 277 3.73 20.12 -15.86
C LYS A 277 5.10 19.83 -16.47
N TYR A 278 5.91 18.99 -15.82
CA TYR A 278 7.29 18.70 -16.25
C TYR A 278 7.45 17.25 -16.76
N VAL A 279 6.66 16.33 -16.24
CA VAL A 279 6.66 14.94 -16.69
C VAL A 279 6.03 14.80 -18.07
N ASN A 280 4.86 15.39 -18.30
CA ASN A 280 4.14 15.23 -19.58
C ASN A 280 4.97 15.61 -20.80
N PRO A 281 5.60 16.80 -20.87
CA PRO A 281 6.43 17.13 -22.03
C PRO A 281 7.62 16.19 -22.21
N ALA A 282 8.19 15.66 -21.13
CA ALA A 282 9.33 14.75 -21.20
C ALA A 282 8.95 13.40 -21.80
N ILE A 283 7.77 12.85 -21.47
CA ILE A 283 7.34 11.54 -21.95
C ILE A 283 6.59 11.57 -23.28
N THR A 284 6.06 12.73 -23.69
CA THR A 284 5.28 12.89 -24.93
C THR A 284 6.08 13.47 -26.08
N GLY A 285 7.33 13.89 -25.84
CA GLY A 285 8.12 14.62 -26.83
C GLY A 285 7.71 16.09 -26.98
N GLY A 286 7.12 16.71 -25.94
CA GLY A 286 6.83 18.15 -25.86
C GLY A 286 5.38 18.53 -25.64
N SER A 287 4.42 17.60 -25.69
CA SER A 287 3.01 17.89 -25.35
C SER A 287 2.84 18.03 -23.84
N ALA A 288 2.09 19.05 -23.41
CA ALA A 288 1.66 19.19 -22.02
C ALA A 288 0.53 18.23 -21.65
N VAL A 289 -0.08 17.56 -22.62
CA VAL A 289 -1.24 16.67 -22.45
C VAL A 289 -0.83 15.23 -22.65
N VAL A 290 -1.20 14.37 -21.72
CA VAL A 290 -1.24 12.92 -21.87
C VAL A 290 -2.71 12.52 -22.03
N ASN A 291 -3.01 11.67 -22.99
CA ASN A 291 -4.36 11.13 -23.18
C ASN A 291 -4.51 9.80 -22.44
N ASN A 292 -5.70 9.57 -21.90
CA ASN A 292 -6.08 8.27 -21.34
C ASN A 292 -6.15 7.18 -22.43
N LEU A 293 -6.39 5.94 -22.06
CA LEU A 293 -6.46 4.83 -23.03
C LEU A 293 -7.70 4.90 -23.97
N ASN A 294 -8.63 5.79 -23.71
CA ASN A 294 -9.77 6.06 -24.59
C ASN A 294 -9.50 7.20 -25.59
N GLY A 295 -8.35 7.90 -25.43
CA GLY A 295 -7.93 9.00 -26.30
C GLY A 295 -8.33 10.39 -25.76
N ASP A 296 -8.95 10.49 -24.61
CA ASP A 296 -9.34 11.76 -24.00
C ASP A 296 -8.17 12.37 -23.22
N PRO A 297 -8.05 13.70 -23.19
CA PRO A 297 -7.08 14.37 -22.32
C PRO A 297 -7.28 14.02 -20.85
N ILE A 298 -6.18 13.70 -20.15
CA ILE A 298 -6.19 13.56 -18.69
C ILE A 298 -6.15 14.96 -18.08
N THR A 299 -7.18 15.28 -17.32
CA THR A 299 -7.39 16.62 -16.73
C THR A 299 -7.82 16.50 -15.28
N ASP A 300 -7.64 17.58 -14.54
CA ASP A 300 -8.30 17.76 -13.24
C ASP A 300 -9.82 17.98 -13.40
N PRO A 301 -10.59 18.06 -12.30
CA PRO A 301 -12.04 18.33 -12.35
C PRO A 301 -12.43 19.67 -13.00
N PHE A 302 -11.47 20.55 -13.29
CA PHE A 302 -11.68 21.86 -13.93
C PHE A 302 -11.16 21.88 -15.39
N ASP A 303 -10.97 20.72 -16.01
CA ASP A 303 -10.48 20.53 -17.37
C ASP A 303 -9.04 21.06 -17.60
N GLN A 304 -8.22 21.21 -16.54
CA GLN A 304 -6.80 21.56 -16.65
C GLN A 304 -5.96 20.30 -16.87
N PRO A 305 -5.11 20.25 -17.94
CA PRO A 305 -4.28 19.07 -18.18
C PRO A 305 -3.27 18.81 -17.06
N GLY A 306 -3.23 17.59 -16.53
CA GLY A 306 -2.31 17.22 -15.47
C GLY A 306 -2.91 16.18 -14.52
N PHE A 307 -2.61 16.32 -13.22
CA PHE A 307 -3.03 15.37 -12.21
C PHE A 307 -4.55 15.46 -11.95
N PRO A 308 -5.30 14.37 -12.13
CA PRO A 308 -6.75 14.39 -12.01
C PRO A 308 -7.28 14.33 -10.56
N GLY A 309 -6.39 14.24 -9.57
CA GLY A 309 -6.71 13.81 -8.21
C GLY A 309 -6.42 12.32 -8.02
N PHE A 310 -6.26 11.87 -6.76
CA PHE A 310 -6.00 10.44 -6.48
C PHE A 310 -7.18 9.59 -6.90
N ASP A 311 -8.41 9.99 -6.60
CA ASP A 311 -9.64 9.31 -7.03
C ASP A 311 -9.85 9.35 -8.56
N GLY A 312 -9.16 10.23 -9.28
CA GLY A 312 -9.15 10.31 -10.75
C GLY A 312 -8.11 9.41 -11.42
N LEU A 313 -7.32 8.67 -10.66
CA LEU A 313 -6.36 7.69 -11.17
C LEU A 313 -7.04 6.36 -11.55
N PHE A 314 -8.10 6.46 -12.34
CA PHE A 314 -8.76 5.29 -12.93
C PHE A 314 -7.79 4.43 -13.74
N ALA A 315 -8.12 3.17 -13.95
CA ALA A 315 -7.29 2.27 -14.76
C ALA A 315 -6.94 2.86 -16.13
N SER A 316 -7.90 3.49 -16.84
CA SER A 316 -7.66 4.12 -18.14
C SER A 316 -6.66 5.29 -18.08
N THR A 317 -6.56 5.97 -16.95
CA THR A 317 -5.65 7.09 -16.69
C THR A 317 -4.26 6.61 -16.29
N THR A 318 -4.18 5.82 -15.23
CA THR A 318 -2.91 5.31 -14.71
C THR A 318 -2.17 4.47 -15.74
N LEU A 319 -2.87 3.51 -16.37
CA LEU A 319 -2.27 2.65 -17.39
C LEU A 319 -1.79 3.44 -18.62
N ALA A 320 -2.46 4.55 -18.96
CA ALA A 320 -1.99 5.43 -20.04
C ALA A 320 -0.68 6.14 -19.70
N TYR A 321 -0.54 6.65 -18.46
CA TYR A 321 0.74 7.22 -18.01
C TYR A 321 1.85 6.19 -17.97
N ILE A 322 1.58 5.00 -17.43
CA ILE A 322 2.55 3.90 -17.39
C ILE A 322 2.99 3.50 -18.80
N ALA A 323 2.05 3.31 -19.74
CA ALA A 323 2.40 3.01 -21.13
C ALA A 323 3.24 4.14 -21.76
N GLN A 324 2.82 5.39 -21.59
CA GLN A 324 3.53 6.55 -22.13
C GLN A 324 4.96 6.68 -21.56
N MET A 325 5.16 6.40 -20.26
CA MET A 325 6.48 6.38 -19.63
C MET A 325 7.35 5.26 -20.21
N GLN A 326 6.80 4.04 -20.35
CA GLN A 326 7.51 2.89 -20.93
C GLN A 326 7.91 3.16 -22.38
N GLU A 327 7.01 3.72 -23.19
CA GLU A 327 7.27 4.13 -24.59
C GLU A 327 8.32 5.22 -24.70
N ALA A 328 8.39 6.14 -23.73
CA ALA A 328 9.42 7.16 -23.64
C ALA A 328 10.79 6.63 -23.18
N GLY A 329 10.90 5.33 -22.86
CA GLY A 329 12.14 4.66 -22.48
C GLY A 329 12.41 4.66 -20.98
N ILE A 330 11.42 4.87 -20.15
CA ILE A 330 11.50 4.72 -18.68
C ILE A 330 11.22 3.23 -18.38
N PRO A 331 12.25 2.43 -18.01
CA PRO A 331 12.12 0.99 -17.97
C PRO A 331 11.43 0.46 -16.72
N VAL A 332 11.36 1.25 -15.64
CA VAL A 332 10.74 0.84 -14.38
C VAL A 332 9.64 1.83 -14.04
N THR A 333 8.44 1.31 -13.85
CA THR A 333 7.26 2.14 -13.55
C THR A 333 6.43 1.56 -12.43
N PHE A 334 5.83 2.46 -11.64
CA PHE A 334 4.86 2.15 -10.59
C PHE A 334 3.57 2.94 -10.85
N GLY A 335 2.43 2.25 -10.78
CA GLY A 335 1.12 2.85 -10.95
C GLY A 335 0.15 2.45 -9.85
N TYR A 336 -0.57 3.42 -9.32
CA TYR A 336 -1.71 3.23 -8.43
C TYR A 336 -2.99 3.40 -9.22
N ILE A 337 -3.95 2.52 -9.00
CA ILE A 337 -5.29 2.56 -9.62
C ILE A 337 -6.29 2.72 -8.49
N SER A 338 -7.07 3.80 -8.54
CA SER A 338 -8.09 4.11 -7.54
C SER A 338 -9.17 3.03 -7.49
N ASP A 339 -9.87 2.94 -6.36
CA ASP A 339 -10.91 1.95 -6.15
C ASP A 339 -12.03 2.03 -7.20
N ALA A 340 -12.78 0.96 -7.36
CA ALA A 340 -13.86 0.86 -8.33
C ALA A 340 -15.26 1.05 -7.71
N HIS A 341 -15.39 1.00 -6.41
CA HIS A 341 -16.67 0.99 -5.71
C HIS A 341 -17.01 2.30 -4.98
N ASP A 342 -16.04 3.22 -4.83
CA ASP A 342 -16.25 4.46 -4.11
C ASP A 342 -16.60 5.64 -5.05
N GLN A 343 -16.65 6.81 -4.48
CA GLN A 343 -17.11 8.04 -5.14
C GLN A 343 -16.08 8.57 -6.13
N HIS A 344 -16.34 8.38 -7.40
CA HIS A 344 -15.53 8.95 -8.46
C HIS A 344 -16.34 9.95 -9.28
N GLY A 345 -15.75 11.05 -9.66
CA GLY A 345 -16.42 11.98 -10.55
C GLY A 345 -15.79 13.37 -10.61
N LYS A 346 -16.25 14.16 -11.58
CA LYS A 346 -15.93 15.58 -11.66
C LYS A 346 -16.60 16.32 -10.52
N ALA A 347 -16.04 17.48 -10.15
CA ALA A 347 -16.66 18.36 -9.15
C ALA A 347 -18.13 18.60 -9.45
N GLY A 348 -19.03 18.11 -8.57
CA GLY A 348 -20.48 18.17 -8.71
C GLY A 348 -21.16 16.91 -9.25
N GLU A 349 -20.40 15.90 -9.67
CA GLU A 349 -20.91 14.56 -9.99
C GLU A 349 -20.43 13.62 -8.87
N ILE A 350 -21.29 13.38 -7.91
CA ILE A 350 -20.99 12.47 -6.80
C ILE A 350 -21.64 11.13 -7.12
N HIS A 351 -20.85 10.10 -7.33
CA HIS A 351 -21.32 8.73 -7.32
C HIS A 351 -21.39 8.26 -5.87
N ALA A 352 -22.50 7.65 -5.48
CA ALA A 352 -22.62 7.02 -4.17
C ALA A 352 -21.75 5.75 -4.15
N THR A 353 -21.25 5.39 -2.99
CA THR A 353 -20.58 4.09 -2.75
C THR A 353 -21.53 2.95 -3.16
N ARG A 354 -20.98 1.93 -3.82
CA ARG A 354 -21.72 0.81 -4.40
C ARG A 354 -21.46 -0.49 -3.65
N GLY A 355 -22.48 -1.33 -3.56
CA GLY A 355 -22.36 -2.67 -3.01
C GLY A 355 -22.01 -3.72 -4.07
N PRO A 356 -21.62 -4.92 -3.63
CA PRO A 356 -21.24 -6.01 -4.52
C PRO A 356 -22.34 -6.36 -5.53
N GLY A 357 -22.01 -6.35 -6.83
CA GLY A 357 -22.93 -6.69 -7.91
C GLY A 357 -23.93 -5.59 -8.31
N GLU A 358 -23.83 -4.36 -7.78
CA GLU A 358 -24.57 -3.22 -8.30
C GLU A 358 -24.12 -2.88 -9.73
N ALA A 359 -25.07 -2.43 -10.55
CA ALA A 359 -24.83 -2.27 -11.98
C ALA A 359 -23.67 -1.30 -12.29
N ASP A 360 -23.61 -0.19 -11.58
CA ASP A 360 -22.58 0.83 -11.79
C ASP A 360 -21.20 0.34 -11.35
N TYR A 361 -21.13 -0.43 -10.28
CA TYR A 361 -19.89 -1.03 -9.82
C TYR A 361 -19.37 -2.07 -10.84
N VAL A 362 -20.24 -2.97 -11.28
CA VAL A 362 -19.91 -3.95 -12.33
C VAL A 362 -19.49 -3.27 -13.63
N GLU A 363 -20.09 -2.14 -13.99
CA GLU A 363 -19.69 -1.35 -15.15
C GLU A 363 -18.29 -0.75 -14.96
N GLN A 364 -17.96 -0.25 -13.77
CA GLN A 364 -16.64 0.30 -13.48
C GLN A 364 -15.53 -0.78 -13.56
N LEU A 365 -15.80 -1.97 -13.02
CA LEU A 365 -14.87 -3.10 -13.15
C LEU A 365 -14.65 -3.51 -14.62
N LYS A 366 -15.70 -3.49 -15.44
CA LYS A 366 -15.58 -3.73 -16.90
C LYS A 366 -14.77 -2.64 -17.59
N ASN A 367 -14.97 -1.38 -17.22
CA ASN A 367 -14.17 -0.27 -17.74
C ASN A 367 -12.68 -0.43 -17.37
N TYR A 368 -12.38 -0.91 -16.15
CA TYR A 368 -11.03 -1.23 -15.74
C TYR A 368 -10.46 -2.37 -16.58
N ASP A 369 -11.20 -3.44 -16.77
CA ASP A 369 -10.76 -4.58 -17.57
C ASP A 369 -10.53 -4.22 -19.04
N GLU A 370 -11.40 -3.41 -19.65
CA GLU A 370 -11.19 -2.89 -21.00
C GLU A 370 -9.92 -2.04 -21.10
N ALA A 371 -9.63 -1.25 -20.07
CA ALA A 371 -8.40 -0.49 -20.02
C ALA A 371 -7.16 -1.41 -19.98
N PHE A 372 -7.20 -2.53 -19.26
CA PHE A 372 -6.13 -3.52 -19.30
C PHE A 372 -5.95 -4.16 -20.65
N GLY A 373 -7.04 -4.51 -21.34
CA GLY A 373 -6.96 -5.00 -22.74
C GLY A 373 -6.23 -4.02 -23.65
N LYS A 374 -6.66 -2.75 -23.66
CA LYS A 374 -6.02 -1.68 -24.43
C LYS A 374 -4.56 -1.42 -24.02
N PHE A 375 -4.27 -1.53 -22.74
CA PHE A 375 -2.91 -1.36 -22.20
C PHE A 375 -1.95 -2.43 -22.73
N PHE A 376 -2.33 -3.69 -22.63
CA PHE A 376 -1.50 -4.79 -23.13
C PHE A 376 -1.29 -4.72 -24.65
N ASP A 377 -2.32 -4.38 -25.42
CA ASP A 377 -2.23 -4.19 -26.87
C ASP A 377 -1.30 -3.01 -27.21
N ARG A 378 -1.42 -1.90 -26.52
CA ARG A 378 -0.56 -0.71 -26.70
C ARG A 378 0.90 -1.01 -26.42
N LEU A 379 1.20 -1.66 -25.30
CA LEU A 379 2.57 -2.07 -24.95
C LEU A 379 3.15 -3.04 -26.00
N ALA A 380 2.37 -4.07 -26.41
CA ALA A 380 2.79 -5.05 -27.40
C ALA A 380 3.10 -4.40 -28.76
N ALA A 381 2.34 -3.38 -29.16
CA ALA A 381 2.61 -2.60 -30.38
C ALA A 381 3.97 -1.89 -30.35
N HIS A 382 4.51 -1.61 -29.17
CA HIS A 382 5.83 -1.03 -28.93
C HIS A 382 6.91 -2.06 -28.55
N GLY A 383 6.59 -3.36 -28.64
CA GLY A 383 7.53 -4.44 -28.35
C GLY A 383 7.78 -4.64 -26.85
N ILE A 384 6.87 -4.19 -26.02
CA ILE A 384 6.88 -4.37 -24.57
C ILE A 384 5.82 -5.41 -24.22
N ASP A 385 6.24 -6.59 -23.82
CA ASP A 385 5.32 -7.70 -23.56
C ASP A 385 5.88 -8.66 -22.49
N LYS A 386 5.15 -9.73 -22.19
CA LYS A 386 5.52 -10.73 -21.19
C LYS A 386 6.87 -11.42 -21.43
N SER A 387 7.45 -11.31 -22.62
CA SER A 387 8.75 -11.93 -22.95
C SER A 387 9.94 -11.07 -22.51
N ASN A 388 9.71 -9.80 -22.20
CA ASN A 388 10.75 -8.86 -21.80
C ASN A 388 10.38 -7.95 -20.62
N THR A 389 9.21 -8.15 -20.05
CA THR A 389 8.67 -7.29 -18.97
C THR A 389 8.31 -8.13 -17.76
N LEU A 390 8.75 -7.69 -16.58
CA LEU A 390 8.22 -8.17 -15.32
C LEU A 390 6.99 -7.32 -14.96
N PHE A 391 5.83 -7.95 -14.98
CA PHE A 391 4.59 -7.38 -14.49
C PHE A 391 4.32 -7.88 -13.07
N VAL A 392 3.98 -6.95 -12.19
CA VAL A 392 3.56 -7.20 -10.82
C VAL A 392 2.24 -6.51 -10.59
N PHE A 393 1.25 -7.25 -10.13
CA PHE A 393 -0.09 -6.75 -9.84
C PHE A 393 -0.46 -7.17 -8.42
N THR A 394 -0.95 -6.25 -7.61
CA THR A 394 -1.50 -6.57 -6.29
C THR A 394 -2.51 -5.50 -5.88
N VAL A 395 -3.09 -5.65 -4.71
CA VAL A 395 -3.90 -4.64 -4.04
C VAL A 395 -3.17 -4.16 -2.79
N GLU A 396 -3.47 -2.98 -2.32
CA GLU A 396 -2.85 -2.43 -1.12
C GLU A 396 -3.50 -2.91 0.17
N GLU A 397 -4.80 -3.19 0.12
CA GLU A 397 -5.61 -3.68 1.23
C GLU A 397 -6.82 -4.45 0.70
N GLY A 398 -7.46 -5.23 1.56
CA GLY A 398 -8.81 -5.71 1.35
C GLY A 398 -9.77 -4.89 2.20
N ASP A 399 -11.07 -4.99 1.91
CA ASP A 399 -12.09 -4.31 2.66
C ASP A 399 -13.37 -5.16 2.84
N HIS A 400 -14.29 -4.65 3.65
CA HIS A 400 -15.52 -5.31 4.03
C HIS A 400 -16.71 -4.42 3.65
N PHE A 401 -17.63 -4.96 2.85
CA PHE A 401 -18.84 -4.25 2.48
C PHE A 401 -19.82 -4.12 3.65
N VAL A 402 -20.25 -2.90 3.94
CA VAL A 402 -21.20 -2.57 4.99
C VAL A 402 -22.52 -2.07 4.38
N GLY A 403 -23.57 -2.85 4.54
CA GLY A 403 -24.90 -2.53 4.02
C GLY A 403 -25.94 -3.56 4.42
N SER A 404 -27.19 -3.28 4.02
CA SER A 404 -28.26 -4.26 4.14
C SER A 404 -28.00 -5.49 3.29
N GLU A 405 -28.71 -6.58 3.56
CA GLU A 405 -28.80 -7.67 2.59
C GLU A 405 -29.34 -7.15 1.25
N ALA A 406 -28.92 -7.79 0.14
CA ALA A 406 -29.46 -7.42 -1.17
C ALA A 406 -30.97 -7.59 -1.22
N ASP A 407 -31.67 -6.62 -1.81
CA ASP A 407 -33.14 -6.62 -1.94
C ASP A 407 -33.65 -7.86 -2.69
N ASP A 408 -32.90 -8.33 -3.71
CA ASP A 408 -33.11 -9.63 -4.35
C ASP A 408 -32.02 -10.62 -3.93
N PRO A 409 -32.31 -11.65 -3.11
CA PRO A 409 -31.31 -12.61 -2.70
C PRO A 409 -30.73 -13.46 -3.84
N ASN A 410 -31.33 -13.45 -5.03
CA ASN A 410 -30.86 -14.16 -6.21
C ASN A 410 -30.10 -13.25 -7.19
N CYS A 411 -29.88 -12.00 -6.87
CA CYS A 411 -29.05 -11.13 -7.68
C CYS A 411 -27.62 -11.69 -7.79
N ASN A 412 -26.94 -11.46 -8.91
CA ASN A 412 -25.62 -12.01 -9.14
C ASN A 412 -24.66 -11.02 -9.85
N GLY A 413 -25.06 -9.77 -10.00
CA GLY A 413 -24.24 -8.74 -10.66
C GLY A 413 -24.00 -8.94 -12.15
N VAL A 414 -24.30 -10.13 -12.69
CA VAL A 414 -24.03 -10.47 -14.10
C VAL A 414 -25.29 -10.39 -14.95
N ASN A 415 -26.32 -11.18 -14.59
CA ASN A 415 -27.58 -11.22 -15.30
C ASN A 415 -28.68 -10.45 -14.56
N THR A 416 -28.55 -10.34 -13.24
CA THR A 416 -29.47 -9.65 -12.36
C THR A 416 -28.65 -8.74 -11.45
N PRO A 417 -28.62 -7.43 -11.69
CA PRO A 417 -27.94 -6.48 -10.81
C PRO A 417 -28.45 -6.59 -9.38
N CYS A 418 -27.55 -6.44 -8.42
CA CYS A 418 -27.92 -6.31 -7.02
C CYS A 418 -28.36 -4.88 -6.71
N THR A 419 -29.20 -4.73 -5.70
CA THR A 419 -29.59 -3.44 -5.10
C THR A 419 -29.65 -3.62 -3.59
N TYR A 420 -29.44 -2.53 -2.88
CA TYR A 420 -29.39 -2.51 -1.41
C TYR A 420 -30.24 -1.36 -0.90
N SER A 421 -31.11 -1.65 0.06
CA SER A 421 -31.99 -0.63 0.67
C SER A 421 -31.21 0.40 1.47
N LEU A 422 -30.08 -0.01 2.09
CA LEU A 422 -29.17 0.86 2.84
C LEU A 422 -27.73 0.40 2.59
N VAL A 423 -26.85 1.37 2.37
CA VAL A 423 -25.40 1.17 2.19
C VAL A 423 -24.66 2.22 3.02
N GLY A 424 -23.65 1.81 3.75
CA GLY A 424 -22.75 2.70 4.48
C GLY A 424 -22.31 2.16 5.84
N GLU A 425 -21.14 2.59 6.25
CA GLU A 425 -20.54 2.26 7.54
C GLU A 425 -21.45 2.59 8.71
N VAL A 426 -21.43 1.74 9.74
CA VAL A 426 -22.06 2.06 11.03
C VAL A 426 -21.10 2.92 11.85
N ASN A 427 -21.41 4.19 11.96
CA ASN A 427 -20.57 5.15 12.67
C ASN A 427 -20.81 5.10 14.17
N GLY A 428 -19.75 4.84 14.98
CA GLY A 428 -19.82 4.70 16.42
C GLY A 428 -19.00 5.73 17.20
N GLN A 429 -19.63 6.43 18.15
CA GLN A 429 -18.96 7.41 19.04
C GLN A 429 -18.41 6.72 20.29
N LEU A 430 -17.13 6.37 20.32
CA LEU A 430 -16.49 5.69 21.46
C LEU A 430 -16.64 6.46 22.78
N THR A 431 -16.50 7.79 22.76
CA THR A 431 -16.60 8.61 23.98
C THR A 431 -17.97 8.43 24.66
N GLY A 432 -19.04 8.50 23.88
CA GLY A 432 -20.39 8.34 24.39
C GLY A 432 -20.70 6.90 24.80
N LEU A 433 -20.27 5.91 24.03
CA LEU A 433 -20.44 4.49 24.34
C LEU A 433 -19.74 4.13 25.65
N LEU A 434 -18.49 4.52 25.85
CA LEU A 434 -17.71 4.28 27.05
C LEU A 434 -18.35 4.95 28.27
N ALA A 435 -18.80 6.20 28.15
CA ALA A 435 -19.44 6.91 29.25
C ALA A 435 -20.78 6.28 29.64
N THR A 436 -21.62 5.92 28.67
CA THR A 436 -22.98 5.43 28.94
C THR A 436 -23.04 3.96 29.31
N GLN A 437 -22.22 3.10 28.71
CA GLN A 437 -22.23 1.67 28.99
C GLN A 437 -21.30 1.26 30.14
N GLN A 438 -20.13 1.96 30.27
CA GLN A 438 -19.06 1.54 31.17
C GLN A 438 -18.74 2.58 32.25
N GLY A 439 -19.36 3.74 32.21
CA GLY A 439 -19.09 4.83 33.18
C GLY A 439 -17.71 5.47 33.05
N ILE A 440 -17.03 5.26 31.93
CA ILE A 440 -15.70 5.81 31.66
C ILE A 440 -15.84 7.23 31.12
N THR A 441 -15.21 8.19 31.80
CA THR A 441 -15.17 9.62 31.40
C THR A 441 -13.74 10.14 31.23
N THR A 442 -12.77 9.23 31.23
CA THR A 442 -11.36 9.52 30.91
C THR A 442 -11.27 10.19 29.54
N GLN A 443 -10.48 11.25 29.44
CA GLN A 443 -10.24 11.94 28.17
C GLN A 443 -9.27 11.13 27.33
N PHE A 444 -9.57 11.05 26.04
CA PHE A 444 -8.75 10.39 25.04
C PHE A 444 -9.03 10.97 23.66
N THR A 445 -8.10 10.73 22.75
CA THR A 445 -8.29 10.97 21.33
C THR A 445 -8.11 9.66 20.55
N VAL A 446 -8.69 9.58 19.37
CA VAL A 446 -8.48 8.45 18.47
C VAL A 446 -8.02 8.94 17.10
N HIS A 447 -7.23 8.14 16.43
CA HIS A 447 -7.25 8.12 14.98
C HIS A 447 -8.47 7.30 14.61
N ALA A 448 -9.47 7.98 14.03
CA ALA A 448 -10.75 7.35 13.70
C ALA A 448 -10.57 6.32 12.58
N ASP A 449 -11.17 5.16 12.76
CA ASP A 449 -10.96 4.02 11.89
C ASP A 449 -11.94 2.88 12.25
N MET A 450 -11.99 1.82 11.42
CA MET A 450 -12.47 0.50 11.81
C MET A 450 -11.53 -0.14 12.83
N ALA A 451 -10.22 0.12 12.73
CA ALA A 451 -9.22 -0.26 13.72
C ALA A 451 -8.68 0.96 14.47
N PRO A 452 -9.49 1.67 15.29
CA PRO A 452 -9.09 2.93 15.91
C PRO A 452 -7.88 2.74 16.82
N THR A 453 -6.88 3.60 16.61
CA THR A 453 -5.76 3.75 17.55
C THR A 453 -6.11 4.79 18.59
N ILE A 454 -6.06 4.42 19.86
CA ILE A 454 -6.59 5.17 21.01
C ILE A 454 -5.44 5.71 21.84
N TYR A 455 -5.48 7.01 22.12
CA TYR A 455 -4.47 7.75 22.88
C TYR A 455 -5.11 8.36 24.12
N LEU A 456 -4.79 7.83 25.31
CA LEU A 456 -5.26 8.37 26.57
C LEU A 456 -4.49 9.65 26.94
N ASP A 457 -5.20 10.69 27.34
CA ASP A 457 -4.57 11.94 27.77
C ASP A 457 -3.60 11.71 28.92
N GLY A 458 -2.44 12.36 28.84
CA GLY A 458 -1.35 12.19 29.78
C GLY A 458 -0.46 10.98 29.55
N ASN A 459 -0.71 10.19 28.50
CA ASN A 459 0.07 9.00 28.14
C ASN A 459 0.38 8.08 29.34
N PRO A 460 -0.63 7.54 30.04
CA PRO A 460 -0.43 6.75 31.24
C PRO A 460 0.27 5.43 30.92
N LEU A 461 1.04 4.93 31.89
CA LEU A 461 1.63 3.59 31.77
C LEU A 461 0.54 2.54 31.49
N ARG A 462 0.81 1.57 30.62
CA ARG A 462 -0.11 0.49 30.26
C ARG A 462 -0.62 -0.33 31.47
N THR A 463 0.20 -0.44 32.52
CA THR A 463 -0.11 -1.12 33.78
C THR A 463 -0.84 -0.25 34.81
N SER A 464 -1.05 1.04 34.52
CA SER A 464 -1.79 1.93 35.42
C SER A 464 -3.26 1.48 35.56
N SER A 465 -3.84 1.72 36.72
CA SER A 465 -5.27 1.42 36.94
C SER A 465 -6.19 2.13 35.95
N LEU A 466 -5.79 3.31 35.47
CA LEU A 466 -6.51 4.08 34.46
C LEU A 466 -6.52 3.33 33.10
N ALA A 467 -5.35 2.97 32.59
CA ALA A 467 -5.23 2.28 31.30
C ALA A 467 -5.89 0.90 31.34
N ARG A 468 -5.74 0.17 32.46
CA ARG A 468 -6.37 -1.14 32.67
C ARG A 468 -7.90 -1.07 32.70
N ALA A 469 -8.46 -0.11 33.47
CA ALA A 469 -9.91 0.11 33.51
C ALA A 469 -10.46 0.50 32.13
N PHE A 470 -9.73 1.33 31.39
CA PHE A 470 -10.10 1.72 30.05
C PHE A 470 -10.08 0.55 29.06
N GLY A 471 -9.03 -0.27 29.08
CA GLY A 471 -8.93 -1.46 28.22
C GLY A 471 -10.07 -2.46 28.47
N ARG A 472 -10.40 -2.74 29.75
CA ARG A 472 -11.57 -3.56 30.10
C ARG A 472 -12.89 -2.98 29.58
N ALA A 473 -13.05 -1.67 29.69
CA ALA A 473 -14.25 -0.98 29.22
C ALA A 473 -14.41 -1.10 27.70
N VAL A 474 -13.34 -0.87 26.95
CA VAL A 474 -13.34 -1.03 25.47
C VAL A 474 -13.68 -2.49 25.08
N ALA A 475 -13.10 -3.47 25.78
CA ALA A 475 -13.37 -4.89 25.54
C ALA A 475 -14.85 -5.30 25.68
N ASN A 476 -15.63 -4.52 26.45
CA ASN A 476 -17.03 -4.83 26.76
C ASN A 476 -18.06 -3.97 26.03
N LEU A 477 -17.62 -3.16 25.06
CA LEU A 477 -18.54 -2.33 24.28
C LEU A 477 -19.40 -3.19 23.35
N THR A 478 -20.68 -2.81 23.26
CA THR A 478 -21.66 -3.41 22.35
C THR A 478 -22.45 -2.33 21.60
N ALA A 479 -23.05 -2.71 20.48
CA ALA A 479 -23.98 -1.87 19.75
C ALA A 479 -25.05 -2.72 19.05
N ASP A 480 -26.23 -2.17 18.92
CA ASP A 480 -27.26 -2.79 18.08
C ASP A 480 -26.95 -2.46 16.62
N ASN A 481 -26.73 -3.50 15.84
CA ASN A 481 -26.42 -3.38 14.41
C ASN A 481 -27.69 -3.07 13.62
N PRO A 482 -27.73 -1.95 12.91
CA PRO A 482 -28.93 -1.52 12.19
C PRO A 482 -29.26 -2.38 10.97
N TYR A 483 -28.31 -3.14 10.44
CA TYR A 483 -28.49 -4.01 9.27
C TYR A 483 -28.99 -5.39 9.65
N THR A 484 -28.45 -5.96 10.73
CA THR A 484 -28.78 -7.31 11.19
C THR A 484 -29.85 -7.34 12.28
N GLY A 485 -30.05 -6.23 12.98
CA GLY A 485 -30.90 -6.13 14.17
C GLY A 485 -30.38 -6.94 15.38
N GLN A 486 -29.13 -7.38 15.34
CA GLN A 486 -28.47 -8.08 16.46
C GLN A 486 -27.65 -7.09 17.28
N THR A 487 -27.40 -7.44 18.54
CA THR A 487 -26.44 -6.72 19.37
C THR A 487 -25.05 -7.29 19.13
N ASP A 488 -24.17 -6.51 18.52
CA ASP A 488 -22.80 -6.89 18.25
C ASP A 488 -21.89 -6.55 19.43
N LYS A 489 -20.87 -7.38 19.63
CA LYS A 489 -19.69 -7.01 20.40
C LYS A 489 -18.79 -6.17 19.50
N LEU A 490 -18.59 -4.90 19.86
CA LEU A 490 -17.83 -3.98 19.01
C LEU A 490 -16.36 -4.35 18.88
N THR A 491 -15.76 -4.93 19.92
CA THR A 491 -14.34 -5.32 19.96
C THR A 491 -14.15 -6.75 19.47
N ALA A 492 -13.52 -6.93 18.32
CA ALA A 492 -13.06 -8.23 17.85
C ALA A 492 -11.72 -8.60 18.50
N ALA A 493 -10.78 -7.68 18.57
CA ALA A 493 -9.51 -7.87 19.25
C ALA A 493 -8.95 -6.55 19.83
N LEU A 494 -7.97 -6.68 20.75
CA LEU A 494 -7.29 -5.56 21.41
C LEU A 494 -5.79 -5.81 21.48
N ALA A 495 -5.02 -4.77 21.19
CA ALA A 495 -3.57 -4.74 21.33
C ALA A 495 -3.13 -3.52 22.17
N ASP A 496 -2.35 -3.77 23.20
CA ASP A 496 -1.56 -2.72 23.87
C ASP A 496 -0.13 -2.66 23.29
N PRO A 497 0.75 -1.76 23.74
CA PRO A 497 2.09 -1.65 23.20
C PRO A 497 2.91 -2.95 23.16
N VAL A 498 2.64 -3.93 24.03
CA VAL A 498 3.35 -5.20 24.04
C VAL A 498 2.92 -6.08 22.88
N GLU A 499 1.63 -6.20 22.65
CA GLU A 499 1.11 -6.90 21.48
C GLU A 499 1.40 -6.17 20.18
N MET A 500 1.29 -4.83 20.17
CA MET A 500 1.63 -4.03 19.01
C MET A 500 3.09 -4.21 18.56
N ASP A 501 4.01 -4.45 19.50
CA ASP A 501 5.43 -4.75 19.19
C ASP A 501 5.56 -6.09 18.47
N LEU A 502 4.89 -7.12 18.96
CA LEU A 502 4.82 -8.41 18.27
C LEU A 502 4.22 -8.30 16.86
N LEU A 503 3.24 -7.43 16.67
CA LEU A 503 2.55 -7.21 15.41
C LEU A 503 3.25 -6.21 14.47
N HIS A 504 4.47 -5.79 14.75
CA HIS A 504 5.21 -4.80 13.95
C HIS A 504 4.54 -3.41 13.83
N MET A 505 3.81 -3.00 14.85
CA MET A 505 3.09 -1.71 14.88
C MET A 505 3.82 -0.63 15.69
N VAL A 506 4.86 -0.98 16.44
CA VAL A 506 5.66 -0.05 17.26
C VAL A 506 6.84 0.45 16.45
N THR A 507 6.79 1.71 16.05
CA THR A 507 7.84 2.33 15.25
C THR A 507 9.02 2.80 16.12
N ALA A 508 10.15 3.18 15.50
CA ALA A 508 11.28 3.79 16.21
C ALA A 508 10.94 5.14 16.86
N ASP A 509 9.81 5.74 16.52
CA ASP A 509 9.26 6.90 17.21
C ASP A 509 8.21 6.49 18.26
N PRO A 510 8.57 6.35 19.54
CA PRO A 510 7.65 5.91 20.58
C PRO A 510 6.47 6.87 20.81
N GLN A 511 6.56 8.10 20.35
CA GLN A 511 5.44 9.05 20.42
C GLN A 511 4.27 8.63 19.54
N ARG A 512 4.50 7.86 18.48
CA ARG A 512 3.46 7.34 17.58
C ARG A 512 2.70 6.15 18.16
N THR A 513 3.25 5.48 19.18
CA THR A 513 2.62 4.29 19.77
C THR A 513 1.37 4.69 20.57
N PRO A 514 0.16 4.22 20.19
CA PRO A 514 -1.06 4.49 20.93
C PRO A 514 -1.08 3.75 22.27
N THR A 515 -1.95 4.18 23.17
CA THR A 515 -2.18 3.45 24.43
C THR A 515 -2.82 2.09 24.16
N LEU A 516 -3.72 2.03 23.16
CA LEU A 516 -4.48 0.83 22.79
C LEU A 516 -4.87 0.91 21.31
N THR A 517 -4.81 -0.21 20.61
CA THR A 517 -5.45 -0.40 19.31
C THR A 517 -6.64 -1.35 19.47
N MET A 518 -7.80 -0.95 18.99
CA MET A 518 -9.01 -1.75 18.96
C MET A 518 -9.25 -2.21 17.53
N PHE A 519 -9.29 -3.50 17.29
CA PHE A 519 -9.80 -4.06 16.04
C PHE A 519 -11.29 -4.30 16.23
N ALA A 520 -12.11 -3.58 15.49
CA ALA A 520 -13.55 -3.60 15.69
C ALA A 520 -14.26 -4.69 14.89
N HIS A 521 -15.56 -4.84 15.15
CA HIS A 521 -16.48 -5.57 14.25
C HIS A 521 -16.50 -4.85 12.89
N PRO A 522 -16.48 -5.55 11.76
CA PRO A 522 -16.20 -4.96 10.45
C PRO A 522 -17.23 -3.93 9.97
N ASP A 523 -18.47 -3.99 10.46
CA ASP A 523 -19.49 -3.00 10.08
C ASP A 523 -19.26 -1.58 10.64
N TYR A 524 -18.35 -1.43 11.62
CA TYR A 524 -18.27 -0.19 12.40
C TYR A 524 -17.02 0.65 12.10
N PHE A 525 -17.24 1.93 11.84
CA PHE A 525 -16.22 2.97 11.85
C PHE A 525 -16.31 3.75 13.16
N LEU A 526 -15.22 3.84 13.92
CA LEU A 526 -15.22 4.33 15.29
C LEU A 526 -14.45 5.65 15.45
N PHE A 527 -15.03 6.59 16.14
CA PHE A 527 -14.47 7.94 16.35
C PHE A 527 -14.79 8.51 17.73
N THR A 528 -14.18 9.62 18.09
CA THR A 528 -14.55 10.37 19.31
C THR A 528 -15.81 11.19 19.09
N GLY A 529 -16.55 11.43 20.16
CA GLY A 529 -17.77 12.25 20.13
C GLY A 529 -18.13 12.81 21.51
N ALA A 530 -19.37 13.18 21.70
CA ALA A 530 -19.88 13.69 22.98
C ALA A 530 -20.07 12.56 24.02
N GLN A 531 -19.80 12.85 25.29
CA GLN A 531 -19.90 11.87 26.37
C GLN A 531 -21.32 11.39 26.71
N ASN A 532 -22.36 12.01 26.19
CA ASN A 532 -23.73 11.76 26.63
C ASN A 532 -24.63 11.09 25.59
N CYS A 533 -24.15 10.74 24.42
CA CYS A 533 -24.97 10.23 23.30
C CYS A 533 -26.27 11.02 23.06
N SER A 534 -26.28 12.32 23.34
CA SER A 534 -27.44 13.20 23.10
C SER A 534 -27.81 13.28 21.61
N SER A 535 -26.83 13.09 20.74
CA SER A 535 -27.00 12.48 19.42
C SER A 535 -26.81 10.97 19.59
N PRO A 536 -27.47 10.09 18.80
CA PRO A 536 -27.24 8.65 18.90
C PRO A 536 -25.73 8.34 18.83
N CYS A 537 -25.24 7.48 19.74
CA CYS A 537 -23.84 7.05 19.70
C CYS A 537 -23.56 6.17 18.50
N ILE A 538 -24.58 5.53 17.96
CA ILE A 538 -24.54 4.74 16.73
C ILE A 538 -25.39 5.47 15.69
N THR A 539 -24.80 5.74 14.54
CA THR A 539 -25.49 6.39 13.41
C THR A 539 -25.20 5.62 12.13
N VAL A 540 -26.20 5.56 11.29
CA VAL A 540 -26.05 5.03 9.93
C VAL A 540 -26.40 6.11 8.93
N PRO A 541 -25.89 6.03 7.71
CA PRO A 541 -26.32 6.92 6.64
C PRO A 541 -27.83 6.74 6.40
N THR A 542 -28.59 7.81 6.50
CA THR A 542 -30.06 7.74 6.41
C THR A 542 -30.59 8.07 5.05
N THR A 543 -29.77 8.51 4.10
CA THR A 543 -30.22 8.92 2.76
C THR A 543 -29.10 8.79 1.73
N PRO A 544 -29.30 8.07 0.62
CA PRO A 544 -28.50 8.23 -0.58
C PRO A 544 -28.85 9.57 -1.26
N PRO A 545 -27.94 10.25 -1.95
CA PRO A 545 -26.56 9.90 -2.25
C PRO A 545 -25.60 10.86 -1.54
N THR A 546 -25.39 10.74 -0.29
CA THR A 546 -24.45 11.61 0.42
C THR A 546 -23.27 10.78 0.84
N ASN A 547 -22.07 11.27 0.57
CA ASN A 547 -20.76 10.95 1.09
C ASN A 547 -20.72 9.85 2.19
N THR A 548 -21.15 8.64 1.87
CA THR A 548 -21.15 7.50 2.78
C THR A 548 -20.14 6.50 2.26
N PHE A 549 -19.12 6.25 3.04
CA PHE A 549 -18.27 5.10 2.79
C PHE A 549 -19.01 3.83 3.18
N ALA A 550 -18.73 2.74 2.50
CA ALA A 550 -19.38 1.44 2.76
C ALA A 550 -18.40 0.28 2.73
N TRP A 551 -17.12 0.57 2.56
CA TRP A 551 -16.10 -0.45 2.45
C TRP A 551 -15.04 -0.20 3.53
N ASN A 552 -15.22 -0.93 4.65
CA ASN A 552 -14.33 -0.81 5.79
C ASN A 552 -13.05 -1.63 5.62
N HIS A 553 -11.92 -1.04 5.90
CA HIS A 553 -10.60 -1.68 5.90
C HIS A 553 -9.84 -1.38 7.21
N GLY A 554 -8.65 -1.94 7.39
CA GLY A 554 -7.87 -1.79 8.63
C GLY A 554 -8.04 -2.91 9.64
N GLY A 555 -9.07 -3.74 9.48
CA GLY A 555 -9.40 -4.83 10.40
C GLY A 555 -8.57 -6.10 10.23
N ILE A 556 -8.99 -7.14 10.97
CA ILE A 556 -8.32 -8.45 11.02
C ILE A 556 -9.14 -9.57 10.38
N GLN A 557 -10.25 -9.23 9.78
CA GLN A 557 -11.15 -10.20 9.16
C GLN A 557 -10.51 -10.79 7.91
N PRO A 558 -10.80 -12.06 7.56
CA PRO A 558 -10.17 -12.72 6.41
C PRO A 558 -10.38 -11.97 5.08
N GLU A 559 -11.55 -11.40 4.86
CA GLU A 559 -11.89 -10.63 3.66
C GLU A 559 -11.08 -9.33 3.53
N ILE A 560 -10.66 -8.75 4.66
CA ILE A 560 -9.78 -7.57 4.71
C ILE A 560 -8.31 -7.99 4.62
N ALA A 561 -7.95 -9.07 5.33
CA ALA A 561 -6.55 -9.48 5.47
C ALA A 561 -6.03 -10.26 4.27
N THR A 562 -6.89 -11.01 3.55
CA THR A 562 -6.48 -11.87 2.43
C THR A 562 -6.71 -11.18 1.10
N ILE A 563 -5.63 -10.97 0.40
CA ILE A 563 -5.56 -10.30 -0.90
C ILE A 563 -4.88 -11.21 -1.94
N TRP A 564 -4.51 -10.68 -3.09
CA TRP A 564 -3.86 -11.45 -4.14
C TRP A 564 -2.59 -10.78 -4.68
N LEU A 565 -1.72 -11.59 -5.28
CA LEU A 565 -0.50 -11.13 -5.96
C LEU A 565 -0.36 -11.84 -7.30
N GLY A 566 -0.31 -11.09 -8.38
CA GLY A 566 -0.09 -11.57 -9.74
C GLY A 566 1.32 -11.26 -10.22
N LEU A 567 2.03 -12.27 -10.70
CA LEU A 567 3.39 -12.15 -11.24
C LEU A 567 3.44 -12.73 -12.65
N VAL A 568 3.92 -11.96 -13.63
CA VAL A 568 4.07 -12.39 -15.03
C VAL A 568 5.40 -11.86 -15.58
N GLY A 569 6.13 -12.69 -16.32
CA GLY A 569 7.33 -12.25 -17.01
C GLY A 569 8.45 -13.27 -17.02
N PRO A 570 9.62 -12.93 -17.62
CA PRO A 570 10.74 -13.83 -17.71
C PRO A 570 11.26 -14.27 -16.34
N GLY A 571 11.35 -15.57 -16.14
CA GLY A 571 11.77 -16.17 -14.87
C GLY A 571 10.65 -16.44 -13.87
N ILE A 572 9.42 -16.03 -14.20
CA ILE A 572 8.23 -16.42 -13.44
C ILE A 572 7.66 -17.72 -14.04
N SER A 573 7.37 -18.67 -13.16
CA SER A 573 6.70 -19.92 -13.54
C SER A 573 5.27 -19.65 -14.01
N ASN A 574 4.82 -20.34 -15.07
CA ASN A 574 3.42 -20.31 -15.48
C ASN A 574 2.62 -21.31 -14.61
N GLY A 575 2.46 -20.96 -13.33
CA GLY A 575 1.78 -21.76 -12.30
C GLY A 575 0.25 -21.66 -12.33
N GLY A 576 -0.30 -20.69 -13.08
CA GLY A 576 -1.74 -20.43 -13.11
C GLY A 576 -2.19 -19.79 -11.79
N GLN A 577 -2.96 -20.53 -10.98
CA GLN A 577 -3.41 -20.07 -9.64
C GLN A 577 -2.79 -20.96 -8.55
N ASP A 578 -2.25 -20.33 -7.52
CA ASP A 578 -1.69 -20.97 -6.33
C ASP A 578 -2.42 -20.43 -5.08
N ASP A 579 -3.24 -21.28 -4.48
CA ASP A 579 -4.05 -20.99 -3.29
C ASP A 579 -3.33 -21.40 -1.99
N ASN A 580 -2.11 -21.95 -2.07
CA ASN A 580 -1.43 -22.57 -0.94
C ASN A 580 -0.23 -21.76 -0.44
N THR A 581 0.49 -21.11 -1.34
CA THR A 581 1.69 -20.36 -0.97
C THR A 581 1.30 -19.11 -0.19
N TRP A 582 1.61 -19.12 1.11
CA TRP A 582 1.37 -17.97 2.00
C TRP A 582 2.40 -16.88 1.75
N THR A 583 1.94 -15.67 1.45
CA THR A 583 2.76 -14.47 1.22
C THR A 583 2.12 -13.25 1.85
N ASP A 584 2.85 -12.16 1.96
CA ASP A 584 2.33 -10.84 2.29
C ASP A 584 3.04 -9.73 1.51
N HIS A 585 2.61 -8.49 1.70
CA HIS A 585 3.13 -7.31 1.01
C HIS A 585 4.66 -7.18 1.07
N THR A 586 5.30 -7.58 2.17
CA THR A 586 6.75 -7.47 2.30
C THR A 586 7.52 -8.34 1.31
N ASP A 587 6.89 -9.39 0.78
CA ASP A 587 7.52 -10.37 -0.11
C ASP A 587 7.65 -9.86 -1.57
N VAL A 588 6.89 -8.83 -1.95
CA VAL A 588 6.87 -8.28 -3.31
C VAL A 588 8.23 -7.72 -3.70
N ARG A 589 8.76 -6.80 -2.92
CA ARG A 589 10.03 -6.13 -3.23
C ARG A 589 11.23 -7.08 -3.34
N PRO A 590 11.55 -7.94 -2.36
CA PRO A 590 12.69 -8.86 -2.49
C PRO A 590 12.52 -9.82 -3.67
N THR A 591 11.30 -10.24 -4.01
CA THR A 591 11.02 -11.09 -5.17
C THR A 591 11.36 -10.34 -6.47
N MET A 592 10.89 -9.11 -6.63
CA MET A 592 11.23 -8.26 -7.78
C MET A 592 12.74 -8.06 -7.91
N LEU A 593 13.41 -7.63 -6.85
CA LEU A 593 14.85 -7.35 -6.88
C LEU A 593 15.68 -8.60 -7.19
N SER A 594 15.29 -9.76 -6.67
CA SER A 594 15.94 -11.04 -6.99
C SER A 594 15.85 -11.37 -8.47
N LEU A 595 14.68 -11.19 -9.10
CA LEU A 595 14.47 -11.41 -10.53
C LEU A 595 15.28 -10.44 -11.40
N LEU A 596 15.48 -9.22 -10.93
CA LEU A 596 16.18 -8.15 -11.63
C LEU A 596 17.70 -8.16 -11.41
N GLY A 597 18.21 -9.01 -10.53
CA GLY A 597 19.61 -9.01 -10.12
C GLY A 597 20.03 -7.71 -9.42
N LEU A 598 19.10 -7.10 -8.71
CA LEU A 598 19.29 -5.91 -7.89
C LEU A 598 19.18 -6.26 -6.40
N GLN A 599 19.63 -5.36 -5.55
CA GLN A 599 19.50 -5.50 -4.10
C GLN A 599 19.40 -4.14 -3.43
N ASP A 600 18.73 -4.11 -2.30
CA ASP A 600 18.75 -2.97 -1.38
C ASP A 600 20.01 -2.99 -0.49
N SER A 601 20.24 -1.88 0.17
CA SER A 601 21.31 -1.75 1.18
C SER A 601 20.90 -2.24 2.57
N TYR A 602 19.67 -2.71 2.71
CA TYR A 602 19.10 -3.26 3.95
C TYR A 602 18.49 -4.65 3.71
N ILE A 603 18.22 -5.37 4.79
CA ILE A 603 17.56 -6.68 4.76
C ILE A 603 16.05 -6.45 4.87
N HIS A 604 15.28 -6.98 3.93
CA HIS A 604 13.81 -6.94 3.94
C HIS A 604 13.23 -7.80 5.07
N ASP A 605 12.01 -7.48 5.51
CA ASP A 605 11.20 -8.37 6.35
C ASP A 605 10.49 -9.44 5.52
N GLY A 606 10.32 -9.16 4.24
CA GLY A 606 9.83 -10.13 3.28
C GLY A 606 10.90 -11.15 2.86
N ARG A 607 10.41 -12.22 2.27
CA ARG A 607 11.23 -13.27 1.64
C ARG A 607 11.03 -13.27 0.12
N VAL A 608 11.96 -13.84 -0.61
CA VAL A 608 11.72 -14.10 -2.05
C VAL A 608 10.74 -15.25 -2.20
N VAL A 609 9.68 -15.06 -3.01
CA VAL A 609 8.65 -16.08 -3.28
C VAL A 609 9.20 -17.06 -4.32
N ILE A 610 10.10 -17.93 -3.88
CA ILE A 610 10.80 -18.89 -4.74
C ILE A 610 9.86 -19.93 -5.37
N GLU A 611 8.67 -20.07 -4.86
CA GLU A 611 7.60 -20.92 -5.38
C GLU A 611 7.14 -20.49 -6.78
N THR A 612 7.18 -19.19 -7.05
CA THR A 612 6.76 -18.59 -8.33
C THR A 612 7.90 -18.43 -9.33
N ILE A 613 9.13 -18.74 -8.96
CA ILE A 613 10.33 -18.53 -9.78
C ILE A 613 10.76 -19.83 -10.44
N ASP A 614 11.00 -19.80 -11.76
CA ASP A 614 11.53 -20.92 -12.50
C ASP A 614 12.86 -21.44 -11.94
N ASP A 615 13.01 -22.75 -11.84
CA ASP A 615 14.17 -23.39 -11.23
C ASP A 615 15.51 -22.99 -11.88
N ASN A 616 15.51 -22.74 -13.18
CA ASN A 616 16.73 -22.38 -13.93
C ASN A 616 17.24 -20.97 -13.62
N VAL A 617 16.36 -20.07 -13.14
CA VAL A 617 16.72 -18.69 -12.78
C VAL A 617 16.85 -18.47 -11.28
N GLN A 618 16.43 -19.45 -10.46
CA GLN A 618 16.63 -19.37 -9.02
C GLN A 618 18.11 -19.31 -8.66
N PRO A 619 18.48 -18.53 -7.60
CA PRO A 619 19.84 -18.54 -7.05
C PRO A 619 20.32 -19.96 -6.74
N LEU A 620 21.57 -20.26 -7.12
CA LEU A 620 22.10 -21.63 -7.04
C LEU A 620 22.00 -22.25 -5.64
N ARG A 621 22.16 -21.44 -4.59
CA ARG A 621 22.06 -21.88 -3.19
C ARG A 621 20.65 -22.31 -2.84
N ILE A 622 19.66 -21.55 -3.26
CA ILE A 622 18.24 -21.88 -3.09
C ILE A 622 17.89 -23.13 -3.87
N ARG A 623 18.25 -23.18 -5.17
CA ARG A 623 17.92 -24.32 -6.04
C ARG A 623 18.46 -25.66 -5.52
N ARG A 624 19.64 -25.67 -4.87
CA ARG A 624 20.23 -26.88 -4.29
C ARG A 624 19.54 -27.34 -3.00
N HIS A 625 18.85 -26.45 -2.33
CA HIS A 625 18.19 -26.70 -1.04
C HIS A 625 16.70 -26.31 -1.12
N LYS A 626 16.06 -26.49 -2.29
CA LYS A 626 14.74 -25.93 -2.64
C LYS A 626 13.67 -26.25 -1.58
N GLU A 627 13.52 -27.52 -1.23
CA GLU A 627 12.44 -27.93 -0.33
C GLU A 627 12.61 -27.36 1.09
N ILE A 628 13.84 -27.42 1.62
CA ILE A 628 14.08 -26.86 2.94
C ILE A 628 14.03 -25.32 2.94
N SER A 629 14.38 -24.68 1.83
CA SER A 629 14.24 -23.23 1.67
C SER A 629 12.78 -22.79 1.66
N LYS A 630 11.91 -23.52 0.96
CA LYS A 630 10.45 -23.29 0.98
C LYS A 630 9.87 -23.48 2.38
N GLN A 631 10.23 -24.58 3.04
CA GLN A 631 9.76 -24.86 4.40
C GLN A 631 10.22 -23.78 5.39
N LEU A 632 11.51 -23.40 5.33
CA LEU A 632 12.06 -22.32 6.15
C LEU A 632 11.33 -21.00 5.91
N ALA A 633 11.10 -20.65 4.64
CA ALA A 633 10.41 -19.44 4.23
C ALA A 633 8.94 -19.43 4.69
N SER A 634 8.24 -20.55 4.56
CA SER A 634 6.85 -20.69 5.02
C SER A 634 6.73 -20.52 6.54
N VAL A 635 7.56 -21.25 7.31
CA VAL A 635 7.53 -21.16 8.78
C VAL A 635 7.97 -19.78 9.27
N TYR A 636 8.95 -19.16 8.58
CA TYR A 636 9.36 -17.79 8.88
C TYR A 636 8.16 -16.81 8.82
N LYS A 637 7.33 -16.91 7.78
CA LYS A 637 6.15 -16.05 7.66
C LYS A 637 5.12 -16.33 8.77
N GLN A 638 4.95 -17.58 9.18
CA GLN A 638 3.99 -17.93 10.25
C GLN A 638 4.39 -17.39 11.63
N ILE A 639 5.69 -17.19 11.87
CA ILE A 639 6.15 -16.58 13.13
C ILE A 639 6.34 -15.07 13.04
N ASN A 640 6.63 -14.51 11.84
CA ASN A 640 7.05 -13.11 11.72
C ASN A 640 5.96 -12.18 11.18
N ALA A 641 5.01 -12.67 10.38
CA ALA A 641 3.99 -11.82 9.80
C ALA A 641 2.86 -11.51 10.81
N PRO A 642 2.30 -10.29 10.82
CA PRO A 642 1.16 -9.93 11.68
C PRO A 642 -0.03 -10.87 11.53
N PHE A 643 -0.34 -11.28 10.29
CA PHE A 643 -1.40 -12.25 9.97
C PHE A 643 -0.92 -13.70 9.96
N GLY A 644 0.32 -13.97 10.39
CA GLY A 644 0.82 -15.32 10.63
C GLY A 644 0.18 -15.96 11.87
N GLN A 645 0.42 -17.25 12.05
CA GLN A 645 -0.17 -18.01 13.18
C GLN A 645 0.23 -17.43 14.54
N LEU A 646 1.47 -16.96 14.68
CA LEU A 646 1.94 -16.33 15.92
C LEU A 646 1.18 -15.04 16.20
N GLY A 647 1.11 -14.10 15.24
CA GLY A 647 0.44 -12.82 15.42
C GLY A 647 -1.06 -12.96 15.72
N LEU A 648 -1.77 -13.79 14.96
CA LEU A 648 -3.20 -14.05 15.23
C LEU A 648 -3.44 -14.79 16.54
N GLY A 649 -2.52 -15.65 16.95
CA GLY A 649 -2.59 -16.36 18.23
C GLY A 649 -2.34 -15.44 19.41
N SER A 650 -1.29 -14.64 19.39
CA SER A 650 -0.94 -13.68 20.44
C SER A 650 -2.02 -12.60 20.60
N LEU A 651 -2.61 -12.13 19.50
CA LEU A 651 -3.68 -11.14 19.54
C LEU A 651 -4.95 -11.64 20.29
N LYS A 652 -5.26 -12.93 20.19
CA LYS A 652 -6.33 -13.54 21.03
C LYS A 652 -5.96 -13.54 22.50
N VAL A 653 -4.70 -13.82 22.82
CA VAL A 653 -4.19 -13.83 24.20
C VAL A 653 -4.17 -12.39 24.75
N SER A 654 -3.70 -11.42 23.99
CA SER A 654 -3.71 -9.98 24.33
C SER A 654 -5.14 -9.49 24.60
N THR A 655 -6.09 -9.85 23.74
CA THR A 655 -7.50 -9.48 23.91
C THR A 655 -8.06 -10.01 25.24
N ALA A 656 -7.78 -11.27 25.57
CA ALA A 656 -8.20 -11.88 26.84
C ALA A 656 -7.51 -11.23 28.06
N ALA A 657 -6.23 -10.91 27.93
CA ALA A 657 -5.46 -10.20 28.96
C ALA A 657 -6.05 -8.82 29.25
N LEU A 658 -6.29 -8.02 28.20
CA LEU A 658 -6.82 -6.67 28.30
C LEU A 658 -8.26 -6.64 28.82
N ALA A 659 -9.07 -7.64 28.51
CA ALA A 659 -10.44 -7.78 29.01
C ALA A 659 -10.52 -8.32 30.45
N SER A 660 -9.43 -8.89 30.99
CA SER A 660 -9.44 -9.55 32.31
C SER A 660 -9.65 -8.57 33.47
N ASP A 661 -10.39 -9.02 34.49
CA ASP A 661 -10.62 -8.29 35.74
C ASP A 661 -10.25 -9.19 36.95
N THR A 662 -8.98 -9.56 37.01
CA THR A 662 -8.44 -10.38 38.09
C THR A 662 -7.81 -9.49 39.17
N SER A 663 -7.73 -10.00 40.43
CA SER A 663 -7.08 -9.26 41.52
C SER A 663 -5.66 -8.86 41.10
N GLU A 664 -5.32 -7.58 41.34
CA GLU A 664 -4.00 -7.01 41.01
C GLU A 664 -3.61 -7.14 39.55
N ASP A 665 -4.58 -7.26 38.65
CA ASP A 665 -4.38 -7.52 37.22
C ASP A 665 -3.48 -8.75 36.92
N ALA A 666 -3.53 -9.76 37.79
CA ALA A 666 -2.60 -10.90 37.72
C ALA A 666 -2.61 -11.62 36.37
N MET A 667 -3.80 -11.84 35.79
CA MET A 667 -3.93 -12.47 34.45
C MET A 667 -3.31 -11.58 33.36
N TYR A 668 -3.59 -10.28 33.38
CA TYR A 668 -3.01 -9.34 32.42
C TYR A 668 -1.47 -9.34 32.50
N ASN A 669 -0.92 -9.20 33.69
CA ASN A 669 0.53 -9.15 33.87
C ASN A 669 1.21 -10.39 33.32
N VAL A 670 0.71 -11.58 33.70
CA VAL A 670 1.29 -12.86 33.28
C VAL A 670 1.18 -13.07 31.76
N LEU A 671 0.04 -12.78 31.15
CA LEU A 671 -0.12 -12.94 29.70
C LEU A 671 0.65 -11.89 28.91
N SER A 672 0.76 -10.66 29.40
CA SER A 672 1.58 -9.62 28.80
C SER A 672 3.07 -9.98 28.84
N ASP A 673 3.56 -10.51 29.97
CA ASP A 673 4.93 -11.00 30.07
C ASP A 673 5.17 -12.15 29.08
N LYS A 674 4.21 -13.07 28.92
CA LYS A 674 4.32 -14.13 27.92
C LYS A 674 4.40 -13.62 26.49
N ILE A 675 3.58 -12.65 26.13
CA ILE A 675 3.62 -12.03 24.78
C ILE A 675 4.99 -11.40 24.55
N HIS A 676 5.55 -10.72 25.53
CA HIS A 676 6.89 -10.17 25.45
C HIS A 676 7.95 -11.25 25.27
N ASP A 677 7.91 -12.32 26.04
CA ASP A 677 8.81 -13.47 25.90
C ASP A 677 8.71 -14.13 24.50
N TRP A 678 7.50 -14.22 23.94
CA TRP A 678 7.28 -14.74 22.58
C TRP A 678 7.84 -13.79 21.52
N THR A 679 7.75 -12.47 21.72
CA THR A 679 8.32 -11.46 20.85
C THR A 679 9.85 -11.63 20.78
N ASP A 680 10.51 -11.71 21.94
CA ASP A 680 11.96 -11.92 22.02
C ASP A 680 12.39 -13.22 21.32
N GLN A 681 11.71 -14.34 21.58
CA GLN A 681 11.99 -15.63 20.95
C GLN A 681 11.76 -15.58 19.42
N ARG A 682 10.65 -14.97 18.98
CA ARG A 682 10.35 -14.76 17.57
C ARG A 682 11.46 -13.99 16.89
N ASP A 683 11.90 -12.88 17.48
CA ASP A 683 12.91 -12.00 16.90
C ASP A 683 14.24 -12.73 16.70
N GLU A 684 14.71 -13.51 17.69
CA GLU A 684 15.92 -14.32 17.57
C GLU A 684 15.81 -15.36 16.45
N ILE A 685 14.72 -16.11 16.40
CA ILE A 685 14.51 -17.16 15.39
C ILE A 685 14.36 -16.54 14.00
N ALA A 686 13.51 -15.52 13.86
CA ALA A 686 13.22 -14.86 12.60
C ALA A 686 14.46 -14.17 12.01
N ALA A 687 15.29 -13.52 12.83
CA ALA A 687 16.51 -12.88 12.37
C ALA A 687 17.47 -13.89 11.72
N GLU A 688 17.66 -15.08 12.33
CA GLU A 688 18.50 -16.12 11.75
C GLU A 688 17.89 -16.74 10.48
N MET A 689 16.57 -17.00 10.47
CA MET A 689 15.89 -17.51 9.28
C MET A 689 16.02 -16.53 8.11
N LYS A 690 15.76 -15.26 8.36
CA LYS A 690 15.90 -14.16 7.40
C LYS A 690 17.35 -14.05 6.88
N ALA A 691 18.33 -14.15 7.75
CA ALA A 691 19.75 -14.11 7.37
C ALA A 691 20.13 -15.30 6.45
N ILE A 692 19.62 -16.50 6.71
CA ILE A 692 19.86 -17.67 5.85
C ILE A 692 19.22 -17.48 4.47
N LEU A 693 17.93 -17.08 4.43
CA LEU A 693 17.18 -16.90 3.19
C LEU A 693 17.79 -15.76 2.34
N ASN A 694 17.96 -14.59 2.94
CA ASN A 694 18.50 -13.41 2.27
C ASN A 694 19.96 -13.62 1.82
N GLY A 695 20.76 -14.24 2.67
CA GLY A 695 22.14 -14.58 2.35
C GLY A 695 22.29 -15.53 1.17
N ALA A 696 21.40 -16.53 1.08
CA ALA A 696 21.41 -17.50 -0.02
C ALA A 696 20.95 -16.87 -1.34
N VAL A 697 19.99 -15.92 -1.29
CA VAL A 697 19.46 -15.25 -2.47
C VAL A 697 20.40 -14.16 -2.98
N PHE A 698 20.76 -13.18 -2.14
CA PHE A 698 21.43 -11.95 -2.59
C PHE A 698 22.95 -11.99 -2.46
N TYR A 699 23.48 -12.80 -1.54
CA TYR A 699 24.92 -12.79 -1.24
C TYR A 699 25.64 -14.11 -1.54
N ASN A 700 24.92 -15.09 -2.15
CA ASN A 700 25.46 -16.42 -2.46
C ASN A 700 26.13 -17.12 -1.27
N THR A 701 25.70 -16.83 -0.04
CA THR A 701 26.21 -17.48 1.17
C THR A 701 25.82 -18.96 1.21
N VAL A 702 26.59 -19.76 1.94
CA VAL A 702 26.29 -21.18 2.09
C VAL A 702 24.97 -21.36 2.85
N PHE A 703 24.02 -22.09 2.26
CA PHE A 703 22.78 -22.47 2.93
C PHE A 703 23.06 -23.57 3.96
N ASN A 704 22.92 -23.24 5.24
CA ASN A 704 23.13 -24.20 6.31
C ASN A 704 21.84 -24.98 6.60
N GLU A 705 21.66 -26.12 5.95
CA GLU A 705 20.45 -26.94 6.05
C GLU A 705 20.21 -27.48 7.48
N ILE A 706 21.28 -27.83 8.23
CA ILE A 706 21.15 -28.32 9.60
C ILE A 706 20.57 -27.21 10.49
N ARG A 707 21.12 -26.00 10.38
CA ARG A 707 20.62 -24.88 11.16
C ARG A 707 19.20 -24.48 10.74
N ALA A 708 18.91 -24.50 9.45
CA ALA A 708 17.55 -24.24 8.93
C ALA A 708 16.51 -25.18 9.56
N ARG A 709 16.80 -26.50 9.63
CA ARG A 709 15.91 -27.47 10.27
C ARG A 709 15.73 -27.18 11.76
N GLN A 710 16.80 -26.87 12.48
CA GLN A 710 16.73 -26.51 13.90
C GLN A 710 15.82 -25.27 14.13
N LEU A 711 15.95 -24.25 13.27
CA LEU A 711 15.12 -23.04 13.36
C LEU A 711 13.64 -23.36 13.05
N ILE A 712 13.36 -24.21 12.08
CA ILE A 712 11.99 -24.68 11.79
C ILE A 712 11.40 -25.37 13.02
N ASP A 713 12.17 -26.27 13.66
CA ASP A 713 11.70 -27.00 14.86
C ASP A 713 11.47 -26.03 16.03
N GLN A 714 12.33 -25.04 16.24
CA GLN A 714 12.18 -24.00 17.26
C GLN A 714 10.94 -23.13 17.01
N ALA A 715 10.76 -22.69 15.77
CA ALA A 715 9.59 -21.89 15.40
C ALA A 715 8.29 -22.67 15.55
N GLN A 716 8.28 -23.96 15.18
CA GLN A 716 7.09 -24.79 15.36
C GLN A 716 6.74 -24.97 16.84
N ALA A 717 7.74 -25.16 17.71
CA ALA A 717 7.53 -25.24 19.16
C ALA A 717 6.92 -23.93 19.72
N LEU A 718 7.38 -22.77 19.24
CA LEU A 718 6.80 -21.48 19.61
C LEU A 718 5.35 -21.35 19.14
N LEU A 719 5.04 -21.73 17.88
CA LEU A 719 3.69 -21.72 17.35
C LEU A 719 2.74 -22.64 18.13
N ASP A 720 3.21 -23.83 18.52
CA ASP A 720 2.43 -24.78 19.31
C ASP A 720 2.13 -24.21 20.72
N GLU A 721 3.08 -23.55 21.35
CA GLU A 721 2.90 -22.89 22.64
C GLU A 721 1.85 -21.75 22.55
N VAL A 722 2.01 -20.85 21.57
CA VAL A 722 1.06 -19.73 21.36
C VAL A 722 -0.33 -20.26 21.05
N SER A 723 -0.45 -21.27 20.18
CA SER A 723 -1.72 -21.88 19.83
C SER A 723 -2.40 -22.51 21.05
N GLY A 724 -1.65 -23.20 21.91
CA GLY A 724 -2.17 -23.75 23.15
C GLY A 724 -2.69 -22.70 24.12
N CYS A 725 -1.97 -21.60 24.27
CA CYS A 725 -2.38 -20.47 25.10
C CYS A 725 -3.59 -19.72 24.49
N ALA A 726 -3.63 -19.53 23.18
CA ALA A 726 -4.73 -18.88 22.47
C ALA A 726 -6.04 -19.71 22.51
N ALA A 727 -5.95 -21.01 22.65
CA ALA A 727 -7.13 -21.90 22.81
C ALA A 727 -7.84 -21.70 24.16
N ASP A 728 -7.09 -21.47 25.24
CA ASP A 728 -7.61 -21.15 26.58
C ASP A 728 -6.65 -20.19 27.32
N PRO A 729 -6.76 -18.88 27.11
CA PRO A 729 -5.90 -17.90 27.75
C PRO A 729 -6.01 -17.90 29.29
N THR A 730 -7.19 -18.28 29.83
CA THR A 730 -7.39 -18.33 31.28
C THR A 730 -6.60 -19.49 31.90
N ALA A 731 -6.69 -20.68 31.32
CA ALA A 731 -5.89 -21.83 31.77
C ALA A 731 -4.39 -21.58 31.59
N CYS A 732 -4.00 -20.94 30.49
CA CYS A 732 -2.62 -20.54 30.20
C CYS A 732 -2.07 -19.64 31.32
N ALA A 733 -2.81 -18.59 31.72
CA ALA A 733 -2.41 -17.69 32.78
C ALA A 733 -2.34 -18.41 34.15
N GLN A 734 -3.32 -19.25 34.49
CA GLN A 734 -3.36 -19.98 35.75
C GLN A 734 -2.17 -20.93 35.90
N ALA A 735 -1.79 -21.66 34.84
CA ALA A 735 -0.64 -22.53 34.83
C ALA A 735 0.67 -21.76 35.13
N GLN A 736 0.82 -20.57 34.59
CA GLN A 736 1.98 -19.71 34.81
C GLN A 736 2.03 -19.15 36.26
N ILE A 737 0.87 -18.67 36.76
CA ILE A 737 0.77 -18.18 38.16
C ILE A 737 1.14 -19.28 39.15
N ALA A 738 0.68 -20.52 38.90
CA ALA A 738 1.00 -21.65 39.74
C ALA A 738 2.48 -22.07 39.75
N THR A 739 3.22 -21.76 38.67
CA THR A 739 4.68 -22.02 38.59
C THR A 739 5.52 -20.95 39.26
N GLN A 740 4.98 -19.75 39.48
CA GLN A 740 5.67 -18.63 40.15
C GLN A 740 5.47 -18.64 41.68
N GLN A 741 4.54 -19.41 42.21
CA GLN A 741 4.32 -19.62 43.66
C GLN A 741 5.11 -20.82 44.16
#